data_3ebff5ad1acc1a52cfc9322a675efea8
#
_entry.id   3ebff5ad1acc1a52cfc9322a675efea8
#
_cell.length_a   1.000
_cell.length_b   1.000
_cell.length_c   1.000
_cell.angle_alpha   90.00
_cell.angle_beta   90.00
_cell.angle_gamma   90.00
#
_symmetry.space_group_name_H-M   'P 1'
#
loop_
_entity.id
_entity.type
_entity.pdbx_description
1 polymer ?
#
loop_
_entity_poly.entity_id
_entity_poly.type
_entity_poly.pdbx_seq_one_letter_code
_entity_poly.pdbx_strand_id
1 'polypeptide(L)'
;MVKQKYNVTGMTCSACSAHVEKAVRGVQGVSEVSVNLLTNSMVVESDAPLEQDVIVKAVEHAGYGASPADGRGAGPAAKPGGAPAQNPMQAQLKNMRMRLWVSFAFLAPLMYVSMGSMAGLPLPGFLTGHENAVGFALTQLLLTLPVVYVNRKYYEVGFKTLLRGSPNMDSLIAIGSTAALVYGVFAIYRIGYGLGVGDHALVSQYHMDLYFESAAMILALITLGKYLETRSKGKTSEAITKLMDLAPKTAAVERGGMETVIPVEEVVMGDTVLVRPGQSVPVDGVILEGNTSIDEAAITGESIPVEKEPGSTVIAATINKAGFFKFRATKVGADTTLAQIIRLVEDASSSKAPIAKLADKISGVFVPVVIGIALAASIGWLLAGQTPEFAVSIGISVLVISCPCALGLATPVAIMVGTGKGAENGILIKSGEALETAHSINAIVLDKTGTITEGKPAVTDILPVGALAENELLALAAGLERQSEHPLAQAVLECAARRGVQPYEVTDFKAVFGKGIEGRYAQELYFAGNEAMLAERGMALPAPVKQKLDALAGEGKTPLLFCGEKTVLGVIAVADTVKPSSAAAIADLKRMGIDVTMLTGDNQRTAEAIRRQLDIPHVIAEVLPQEKEQHVAALQQQGKTVAMVGDGINDAPALARADVGIAIGAGTDVAIESADVVLMKSDLADAVTAIRLSKAVIRNIKENLFWAFFYNTVGIPVAAGLLYLPFHLRLNPMIGAAAMSLSSVCVVMNALRLKRFKAHPAHAAAEQGAPLSPMPAQPRAERIELPQNENINKNDREEKQMKTITLIIEGMMCQNCRSHVDKALNGISGIAANVSLEEKKAVCTVEDGVSADTLKAAVEDAGYTVISVE
;
A
#
# COMPACT_ATOMS: atom_id res chain seq x y z
N MET A 1 -5.51 -20.49 -17.34
CA MET A 1 -5.31 -19.34 -18.27
C MET A 1 -3.85 -18.95 -18.30
N VAL A 2 -3.28 -18.75 -19.48
CA VAL A 2 -1.88 -18.34 -19.67
C VAL A 2 -1.84 -16.84 -19.91
N LYS A 3 -0.97 -16.12 -19.17
CA LYS A 3 -0.74 -14.67 -19.33
C LYS A 3 0.54 -14.43 -20.11
N GLN A 4 0.46 -13.72 -21.22
CA GLN A 4 1.58 -13.32 -22.05
C GLN A 4 1.72 -11.80 -22.07
N LYS A 5 2.90 -11.27 -21.77
CA LYS A 5 3.18 -9.82 -21.71
C LYS A 5 3.97 -9.36 -22.94
N TYR A 6 3.53 -8.23 -23.52
CA TYR A 6 4.16 -7.62 -24.71
C TYR A 6 4.46 -6.15 -24.47
N ASN A 7 5.56 -5.65 -25.01
CA ASN A 7 5.82 -4.22 -25.12
C ASN A 7 5.18 -3.71 -26.40
N VAL A 8 4.40 -2.64 -26.33
CA VAL A 8 3.71 -2.05 -27.48
C VAL A 8 4.26 -0.66 -27.74
N THR A 9 4.64 -0.38 -28.99
CA THR A 9 5.22 0.90 -29.40
C THR A 9 4.29 1.66 -30.34
N GLY A 10 4.35 3.01 -30.30
CA GLY A 10 3.55 3.88 -31.17
C GLY A 10 2.22 4.32 -30.57
N MET A 11 1.82 3.87 -29.40
CA MET A 11 0.63 4.35 -28.71
C MET A 11 0.87 5.76 -28.15
N THR A 12 -0.05 6.68 -28.41
CA THR A 12 0.07 8.10 -28.00
C THR A 12 -1.15 8.57 -27.19
N CYS A 13 -2.26 7.84 -27.20
CA CYS A 13 -3.51 8.20 -26.55
C CYS A 13 -4.37 6.97 -26.21
N SER A 14 -5.42 7.16 -25.41
CA SER A 14 -6.36 6.10 -25.01
C SER A 14 -7.10 5.46 -26.20
N ALA A 15 -7.39 6.21 -27.26
CA ALA A 15 -7.93 5.63 -28.48
C ALA A 15 -6.97 4.64 -29.13
N CYS A 16 -5.65 4.87 -29.04
CA CYS A 16 -4.63 3.94 -29.54
C CYS A 16 -4.68 2.62 -28.74
N SER A 17 -4.74 2.69 -27.40
CA SER A 17 -4.83 1.48 -26.57
C SER A 17 -6.10 0.69 -26.83
N ALA A 18 -7.24 1.37 -27.01
CA ALA A 18 -8.50 0.72 -27.38
C ALA A 18 -8.44 0.03 -28.76
N HIS A 19 -7.74 0.61 -29.74
CA HIS A 19 -7.58 0.00 -31.06
C HIS A 19 -6.69 -1.25 -31.01
N VAL A 20 -5.58 -1.21 -30.27
CA VAL A 20 -4.70 -2.37 -30.06
C VAL A 20 -5.49 -3.48 -29.36
N GLU A 21 -6.23 -3.14 -28.30
CA GLU A 21 -7.04 -4.08 -27.54
C GLU A 21 -8.11 -4.75 -28.42
N LYS A 22 -8.83 -3.97 -29.25
CA LYS A 22 -9.81 -4.48 -30.19
C LYS A 22 -9.20 -5.43 -31.23
N ALA A 23 -8.03 -5.07 -31.77
CA ALA A 23 -7.34 -5.88 -32.77
C ALA A 23 -6.87 -7.23 -32.21
N VAL A 24 -6.29 -7.23 -31.01
CA VAL A 24 -5.78 -8.45 -30.38
C VAL A 24 -6.91 -9.32 -29.83
N ARG A 25 -8.00 -8.71 -29.29
CA ARG A 25 -9.19 -9.46 -28.86
C ARG A 25 -9.88 -10.20 -30.03
N GLY A 26 -9.70 -9.74 -31.28
CA GLY A 26 -10.18 -10.43 -32.48
C GLY A 26 -9.37 -11.68 -32.85
N VAL A 27 -8.26 -11.96 -32.19
CA VAL A 27 -7.43 -13.15 -32.44
C VAL A 27 -8.06 -14.37 -31.78
N GLN A 28 -8.18 -15.46 -32.53
CA GLN A 28 -8.79 -16.70 -32.02
C GLN A 28 -7.96 -17.28 -30.85
N GLY A 29 -8.62 -17.61 -29.74
CA GLY A 29 -7.99 -18.18 -28.53
C GLY A 29 -7.62 -17.14 -27.48
N VAL A 30 -7.83 -15.84 -27.73
CA VAL A 30 -7.66 -14.77 -26.75
C VAL A 30 -8.91 -14.62 -25.91
N SER A 31 -8.78 -14.76 -24.59
CA SER A 31 -9.88 -14.60 -23.63
C SER A 31 -10.02 -13.14 -23.18
N GLU A 32 -8.92 -12.52 -22.75
CA GLU A 32 -8.89 -11.12 -22.34
C GLU A 32 -7.59 -10.42 -22.79
N VAL A 33 -7.72 -9.11 -23.06
CA VAL A 33 -6.57 -8.25 -23.43
C VAL A 33 -6.64 -7.00 -22.59
N SER A 34 -5.55 -6.66 -21.94
CA SER A 34 -5.38 -5.39 -21.22
C SER A 34 -4.19 -4.64 -21.80
N VAL A 35 -4.43 -3.44 -22.34
CA VAL A 35 -3.39 -2.60 -22.94
C VAL A 35 -3.17 -1.37 -22.07
N ASN A 36 -1.95 -1.16 -21.58
CA ASN A 36 -1.59 -0.04 -20.72
C ASN A 36 -0.78 1.01 -21.47
N LEU A 37 -1.34 2.20 -21.59
CA LEU A 37 -0.71 3.34 -22.27
C LEU A 37 0.48 3.92 -21.49
N LEU A 38 0.52 3.80 -20.15
CA LEU A 38 1.58 4.38 -19.33
C LEU A 38 2.87 3.58 -19.42
N THR A 39 2.74 2.27 -19.29
CA THR A 39 3.87 1.33 -19.34
C THR A 39 4.22 0.93 -20.76
N ASN A 40 3.40 1.35 -21.76
CA ASN A 40 3.48 0.86 -23.14
C ASN A 40 3.52 -0.65 -23.25
N SER A 41 2.72 -1.33 -22.44
CA SER A 41 2.64 -2.78 -22.34
C SER A 41 1.23 -3.30 -22.62
N MET A 42 1.16 -4.56 -22.96
CA MET A 42 -0.07 -5.31 -23.18
C MET A 42 0.05 -6.66 -22.51
N VAL A 43 -0.99 -7.08 -21.80
CA VAL A 43 -1.16 -8.42 -21.25
C VAL A 43 -2.28 -9.10 -22.02
N VAL A 44 -2.00 -10.28 -22.55
CA VAL A 44 -2.93 -11.13 -23.28
C VAL A 44 -3.18 -12.37 -22.44
N GLU A 45 -4.44 -12.66 -22.13
CA GLU A 45 -4.88 -13.86 -21.43
C GLU A 45 -5.50 -14.82 -22.44
N SER A 46 -5.12 -16.09 -22.39
CA SER A 46 -5.58 -17.14 -23.30
C SER A 46 -5.68 -18.49 -22.57
N ASP A 47 -6.51 -19.39 -23.07
CA ASP A 47 -6.65 -20.72 -22.48
C ASP A 47 -5.44 -21.62 -22.75
N ALA A 48 -4.73 -21.38 -23.85
CA ALA A 48 -3.48 -22.04 -24.21
C ALA A 48 -2.43 -21.00 -24.68
N PRO A 49 -1.13 -21.29 -24.58
CA PRO A 49 -0.10 -20.40 -25.09
C PRO A 49 -0.30 -20.13 -26.59
N LEU A 50 -0.42 -18.85 -26.96
CA LEU A 50 -0.54 -18.42 -28.36
C LEU A 50 0.85 -18.16 -28.95
N GLU A 51 1.01 -18.39 -30.27
CA GLU A 51 2.23 -18.01 -30.96
C GLU A 51 2.42 -16.48 -30.91
N GLN A 52 3.60 -16.06 -30.47
CA GLN A 52 3.94 -14.65 -30.30
C GLN A 52 3.77 -13.85 -31.61
N ASP A 53 4.12 -14.45 -32.76
CA ASP A 53 3.99 -13.81 -34.07
C ASP A 53 2.56 -13.47 -34.46
N VAL A 54 1.57 -14.23 -34.04
CA VAL A 54 0.15 -13.96 -34.32
C VAL A 54 -0.28 -12.69 -33.61
N ILE A 55 0.09 -12.51 -32.34
CA ILE A 55 -0.23 -11.32 -31.54
C ILE A 55 0.52 -10.09 -32.08
N VAL A 56 1.81 -10.24 -32.40
CA VAL A 56 2.62 -9.16 -32.97
C VAL A 56 2.00 -8.66 -34.28
N LYS A 57 1.65 -9.60 -35.21
CA LYS A 57 1.02 -9.23 -36.48
C LYS A 57 -0.33 -8.54 -36.32
N ALA A 58 -1.15 -8.96 -35.32
CA ALA A 58 -2.41 -8.29 -35.04
C ALA A 58 -2.21 -6.83 -34.63
N VAL A 59 -1.22 -6.58 -33.78
CA VAL A 59 -0.84 -5.22 -33.36
C VAL A 59 -0.27 -4.41 -34.53
N GLU A 60 0.56 -4.99 -35.35
CA GLU A 60 1.12 -4.33 -36.58
C GLU A 60 0.02 -4.00 -37.60
N HIS A 61 -0.97 -4.87 -37.79
CA HIS A 61 -2.14 -4.59 -38.61
C HIS A 61 -2.95 -3.39 -38.08
N ALA A 62 -3.04 -3.24 -36.74
CA ALA A 62 -3.64 -2.06 -36.13
C ALA A 62 -2.81 -0.78 -36.28
N GLY A 63 -1.55 -0.89 -36.78
CA GLY A 63 -0.70 0.28 -37.03
C GLY A 63 0.32 0.60 -35.96
N TYR A 64 0.52 -0.31 -35.01
CA TYR A 64 1.42 -0.17 -33.86
C TYR A 64 2.49 -1.27 -33.90
N GLY A 65 3.57 -1.11 -33.15
CA GLY A 65 4.59 -2.16 -33.01
C GLY A 65 4.39 -2.96 -31.73
N ALA A 66 4.69 -4.27 -31.75
CA ALA A 66 4.72 -5.10 -30.55
C ALA A 66 5.98 -5.96 -30.48
N SER A 67 6.44 -6.27 -29.28
CA SER A 67 7.50 -7.24 -29.00
C SER A 67 7.22 -7.96 -27.68
N PRO A 68 7.55 -9.27 -27.55
CA PRO A 68 7.42 -9.97 -26.27
C PRO A 68 8.21 -9.29 -25.16
N ALA A 69 7.64 -9.23 -23.97
CA ALA A 69 8.31 -8.64 -22.80
C ALA A 69 9.31 -9.62 -22.17
N ASP A 70 9.05 -10.94 -22.28
CA ASP A 70 9.95 -11.97 -21.80
C ASP A 70 11.06 -12.18 -22.82
N GLY A 71 12.28 -11.75 -22.51
CA GLY A 71 13.44 -11.75 -23.40
C GLY A 71 13.98 -13.12 -23.82
N ARG A 72 13.11 -14.08 -24.16
CA ARG A 72 13.43 -15.38 -24.80
C ARG A 72 13.08 -15.39 -26.27
N GLY A 73 13.45 -14.34 -26.98
CA GLY A 73 13.41 -14.29 -28.44
C GLY A 73 14.84 -14.19 -28.97
N ALA A 74 15.32 -15.28 -29.59
CA ALA A 74 16.67 -15.45 -30.12
C ALA A 74 17.07 -14.30 -31.07
N GLY A 75 17.87 -13.35 -30.58
CA GLY A 75 18.81 -12.57 -31.39
C GLY A 75 20.21 -12.94 -30.93
N PRO A 76 21.25 -12.88 -31.80
CA PRO A 76 22.57 -13.37 -31.48
C PRO A 76 23.16 -12.65 -30.28
N ALA A 77 23.76 -13.41 -29.36
CA ALA A 77 24.39 -12.99 -28.13
C ALA A 77 25.13 -11.64 -28.27
N ALA A 78 24.62 -10.61 -27.59
CA ALA A 78 25.34 -9.35 -27.46
C ALA A 78 26.56 -9.59 -26.57
N LYS A 79 27.73 -9.22 -27.08
CA LYS A 79 29.05 -9.33 -26.42
C LYS A 79 28.99 -8.61 -25.04
N PRO A 80 29.61 -9.17 -23.98
CA PRO A 80 29.74 -8.49 -22.70
C PRO A 80 30.65 -7.28 -22.88
N GLY A 81 30.08 -6.07 -22.76
CA GLY A 81 30.83 -4.82 -22.90
C GLY A 81 29.99 -3.62 -23.39
N GLY A 82 28.68 -3.76 -23.55
CA GLY A 82 27.81 -2.66 -23.92
C GLY A 82 27.45 -1.75 -22.74
N ALA A 83 27.58 -0.43 -22.95
CA ALA A 83 27.12 0.59 -22.01
C ALA A 83 25.68 0.33 -21.52
N PRO A 84 25.30 0.71 -20.29
CA PRO A 84 24.00 0.44 -19.71
C PRO A 84 22.88 0.92 -20.65
N ALA A 85 21.97 0.03 -21.01
CA ALA A 85 20.85 0.31 -21.89
C ALA A 85 20.11 1.57 -21.40
N GLN A 86 20.19 2.66 -22.18
CA GLN A 86 19.54 3.92 -21.82
C GLN A 86 18.05 3.65 -21.63
N ASN A 87 17.51 4.04 -20.48
CA ASN A 87 16.09 3.92 -20.16
C ASN A 87 15.25 4.50 -21.32
N PRO A 88 14.39 3.72 -21.98
CA PRO A 88 13.63 4.12 -23.17
C PRO A 88 12.88 5.44 -22.97
N MET A 89 12.40 5.71 -21.77
CA MET A 89 11.73 6.95 -21.38
C MET A 89 12.66 8.17 -21.48
N GLN A 90 13.93 8.04 -21.07
CA GLN A 90 14.91 9.14 -21.16
C GLN A 90 15.28 9.46 -22.60
N ALA A 91 15.41 8.44 -23.45
CA ALA A 91 15.63 8.63 -24.89
C ALA A 91 14.45 9.36 -25.55
N GLN A 92 13.22 9.00 -25.19
CA GLN A 92 12.01 9.66 -25.69
C GLN A 92 11.94 11.13 -25.24
N LEU A 93 12.22 11.42 -23.96
CA LEU A 93 12.26 12.79 -23.43
C LEU A 93 13.33 13.64 -24.11
N LYS A 94 14.53 13.09 -24.38
CA LYS A 94 15.60 13.76 -25.09
C LYS A 94 15.17 14.13 -26.51
N ASN A 95 14.54 13.22 -27.25
CA ASN A 95 14.01 13.47 -28.58
C ASN A 95 12.93 14.56 -28.57
N MET A 96 11.96 14.50 -27.67
CA MET A 96 10.91 15.50 -27.54
C MET A 96 11.49 16.89 -27.19
N ARG A 97 12.49 16.93 -26.32
CA ARG A 97 13.17 18.18 -25.96
C ARG A 97 13.85 18.82 -27.17
N MET A 98 14.51 18.03 -27.99
CA MET A 98 15.12 18.53 -29.25
C MET A 98 14.04 19.07 -30.18
N ARG A 99 12.96 18.35 -30.42
CA ARG A 99 11.82 18.80 -31.23
C ARG A 99 11.23 20.14 -30.73
N LEU A 100 11.08 20.29 -29.40
CA LEU A 100 10.62 21.54 -28.79
C LEU A 100 11.57 22.72 -29.06
N TRP A 101 12.88 22.51 -28.84
CA TRP A 101 13.86 23.56 -29.09
C TRP A 101 13.81 24.04 -30.54
N VAL A 102 13.78 23.13 -31.49
CA VAL A 102 13.66 23.50 -32.91
C VAL A 102 12.32 24.20 -33.18
N SER A 103 11.20 23.66 -32.68
CA SER A 103 9.90 24.27 -32.89
C SER A 103 9.83 25.70 -32.35
N PHE A 104 10.30 25.96 -31.12
CA PHE A 104 10.29 27.31 -30.55
C PHE A 104 11.30 28.26 -31.20
N ALA A 105 12.46 27.74 -31.63
CA ALA A 105 13.47 28.58 -32.36
C ALA A 105 12.93 29.14 -33.66
N PHE A 106 12.08 28.41 -34.38
CA PHE A 106 11.44 28.88 -35.62
C PHE A 106 10.10 29.58 -35.39
N LEU A 107 9.34 29.14 -34.34
CA LEU A 107 8.08 29.76 -33.99
C LEU A 107 8.23 31.21 -33.50
N ALA A 108 9.27 31.54 -32.72
CA ALA A 108 9.47 32.90 -32.21
C ALA A 108 9.65 33.93 -33.34
N PRO A 109 10.55 33.73 -34.34
CA PRO A 109 10.63 34.62 -35.47
C PRO A 109 9.37 34.61 -36.36
N LEU A 110 8.70 33.44 -36.49
CA LEU A 110 7.42 33.36 -37.20
C LEU A 110 6.35 34.24 -36.55
N MET A 111 6.22 34.19 -35.22
CA MET A 111 5.29 35.05 -34.48
C MET A 111 5.66 36.53 -34.57
N TYR A 112 6.97 36.84 -34.57
CA TYR A 112 7.43 38.21 -34.77
C TYR A 112 7.01 38.72 -36.16
N VAL A 113 7.19 37.92 -37.22
CA VAL A 113 6.81 38.32 -38.60
C VAL A 113 5.28 38.43 -38.70
N SER A 114 4.51 37.47 -38.22
CA SER A 114 3.06 37.42 -38.38
C SER A 114 2.33 38.46 -37.54
N MET A 115 2.70 38.64 -36.25
CA MET A 115 2.00 39.50 -35.30
C MET A 115 2.75 40.77 -34.89
N GLY A 116 4.01 40.90 -35.28
CA GLY A 116 4.86 42.02 -34.84
C GLY A 116 4.35 43.38 -35.29
N SER A 117 3.82 43.49 -36.52
CA SER A 117 3.23 44.71 -37.01
C SER A 117 1.97 45.14 -36.24
N MET A 118 1.16 44.18 -35.78
CA MET A 118 -0.02 44.45 -34.95
C MET A 118 0.37 44.93 -33.54
N ALA A 119 1.53 44.50 -33.04
CA ALA A 119 2.11 44.94 -31.77
C ALA A 119 2.98 46.21 -31.85
N GLY A 120 3.05 46.88 -33.04
CA GLY A 120 3.85 48.06 -33.23
C GLY A 120 5.36 47.81 -33.34
N LEU A 121 5.80 46.57 -33.54
CA LEU A 121 7.20 46.20 -33.66
C LEU A 121 7.69 46.48 -35.09
N PRO A 122 8.93 47.02 -35.29
CA PRO A 122 9.48 47.32 -36.63
C PRO A 122 9.74 46.01 -37.40
N LEU A 123 9.18 45.88 -38.60
CA LEU A 123 9.50 44.81 -39.53
C LEU A 123 10.49 45.32 -40.59
N PRO A 124 11.37 44.47 -41.12
CA PRO A 124 12.23 44.81 -42.25
C PRO A 124 11.43 45.31 -43.47
N GLY A 125 11.89 46.36 -44.16
CA GLY A 125 11.14 46.98 -45.24
C GLY A 125 10.72 46.04 -46.37
N PHE A 126 11.48 44.99 -46.63
CA PHE A 126 11.13 43.97 -47.62
C PHE A 126 9.95 43.02 -47.20
N LEU A 127 9.45 43.11 -45.96
CA LEU A 127 8.29 42.39 -45.44
C LEU A 127 7.09 43.31 -45.18
N THR A 128 7.20 44.60 -45.44
CA THR A 128 6.15 45.58 -45.20
C THR A 128 5.54 46.07 -46.50
N GLY A 129 4.27 46.49 -46.45
CA GLY A 129 3.54 47.00 -47.62
C GLY A 129 2.89 45.89 -48.47
N HIS A 130 1.87 46.30 -49.23
CA HIS A 130 1.14 45.40 -50.11
C HIS A 130 2.00 44.78 -51.22
N GLU A 131 3.00 45.54 -51.73
CA GLU A 131 3.91 45.07 -52.76
C GLU A 131 4.75 43.86 -52.32
N ASN A 132 5.05 43.78 -51.03
CA ASN A 132 5.84 42.68 -50.42
C ASN A 132 5.01 41.53 -49.82
N ALA A 133 3.69 41.54 -50.01
CA ALA A 133 2.78 40.59 -49.40
C ALA A 133 3.10 39.12 -49.74
N VAL A 134 3.60 38.82 -50.95
CA VAL A 134 4.06 37.46 -51.30
C VAL A 134 5.34 37.10 -50.56
N GLY A 135 6.30 38.03 -50.47
CA GLY A 135 7.54 37.81 -49.68
C GLY A 135 7.27 37.57 -48.21
N PHE A 136 6.35 38.33 -47.64
CA PHE A 136 5.86 38.15 -46.26
C PHE A 136 5.27 36.76 -46.05
N ALA A 137 4.35 36.31 -46.91
CA ALA A 137 3.70 35.02 -46.82
C ALA A 137 4.68 33.85 -47.06
N LEU A 138 5.61 33.96 -48.01
CA LEU A 138 6.65 32.96 -48.25
C LEU A 138 7.62 32.87 -47.05
N THR A 139 7.96 33.97 -46.41
CA THR A 139 8.81 33.97 -45.20
C THR A 139 8.13 33.20 -44.07
N GLN A 140 6.85 33.39 -43.87
CA GLN A 140 6.08 32.61 -42.87
C GLN A 140 6.06 31.13 -43.23
N LEU A 141 5.84 30.76 -44.49
CA LEU A 141 5.87 29.35 -44.92
C LEU A 141 7.25 28.74 -44.65
N LEU A 142 8.35 29.42 -45.05
CA LEU A 142 9.71 28.91 -44.83
C LEU A 142 10.07 28.75 -43.37
N LEU A 143 9.60 29.61 -42.47
CA LEU A 143 9.76 29.45 -41.02
C LEU A 143 8.91 28.34 -40.44
N THR A 144 7.78 27.97 -41.05
CA THR A 144 6.89 26.90 -40.63
C THR A 144 7.42 25.53 -41.03
N LEU A 145 8.06 25.37 -42.19
CA LEU A 145 8.55 24.09 -42.69
C LEU A 145 9.44 23.30 -41.72
N PRO A 146 10.44 23.89 -41.01
CA PRO A 146 11.25 23.19 -40.04
C PRO A 146 10.42 22.63 -38.86
N VAL A 147 9.40 23.39 -38.41
CA VAL A 147 8.49 22.94 -37.34
C VAL A 147 7.68 21.74 -37.81
N VAL A 148 7.17 21.76 -39.02
CA VAL A 148 6.45 20.64 -39.65
C VAL A 148 7.35 19.40 -39.75
N TYR A 149 8.59 19.59 -40.24
CA TYR A 149 9.56 18.52 -40.50
C TYR A 149 9.94 17.80 -39.20
N VAL A 150 10.28 18.49 -38.11
CA VAL A 150 10.65 17.85 -36.85
C VAL A 150 9.46 17.18 -36.18
N ASN A 151 8.24 17.62 -36.51
CA ASN A 151 6.96 17.08 -36.00
C ASN A 151 6.26 16.14 -37.00
N ARG A 152 6.92 15.69 -38.07
CA ARG A 152 6.33 14.86 -39.14
C ARG A 152 5.64 13.58 -38.65
N LYS A 153 6.05 13.04 -37.48
CA LYS A 153 5.41 11.85 -36.88
C LYS A 153 3.92 12.04 -36.66
N TYR A 154 3.42 13.25 -36.36
CA TYR A 154 2.00 13.49 -36.24
C TYR A 154 1.24 13.26 -37.55
N TYR A 155 1.82 13.60 -38.67
CA TYR A 155 1.24 13.40 -40.01
C TYR A 155 1.34 11.93 -40.42
N GLU A 156 2.49 11.28 -40.24
CA GLU A 156 2.72 9.87 -40.58
C GLU A 156 1.74 8.96 -39.83
N VAL A 157 1.62 9.13 -38.52
CA VAL A 157 0.73 8.31 -37.67
C VAL A 157 -0.72 8.75 -37.88
N GLY A 158 -1.00 10.04 -37.87
CA GLY A 158 -2.35 10.59 -37.96
C GLY A 158 -3.08 10.21 -39.25
N PHE A 159 -2.46 10.36 -40.42
CA PHE A 159 -3.05 9.97 -41.69
C PHE A 159 -3.11 8.46 -41.87
N LYS A 160 -2.11 7.72 -41.40
CA LYS A 160 -2.13 6.25 -41.45
C LYS A 160 -3.31 5.66 -40.67
N THR A 161 -3.57 6.16 -39.45
CA THR A 161 -4.68 5.70 -38.59
C THR A 161 -6.04 6.17 -39.14
N LEU A 162 -6.11 7.39 -39.70
CA LEU A 162 -7.32 7.89 -40.34
C LEU A 162 -7.73 7.02 -41.54
N LEU A 163 -6.80 6.70 -42.46
CA LEU A 163 -7.05 5.86 -43.63
C LEU A 163 -7.45 4.41 -43.29
N ARG A 164 -7.05 3.95 -42.07
CA ARG A 164 -7.44 2.63 -41.56
C ARG A 164 -8.79 2.63 -40.81
N GLY A 165 -9.53 3.74 -40.84
CA GLY A 165 -10.82 3.86 -40.15
C GLY A 165 -10.73 3.90 -38.63
N SER A 166 -9.55 4.19 -38.10
CA SER A 166 -9.25 4.23 -36.66
C SER A 166 -8.62 5.56 -36.27
N PRO A 167 -9.30 6.71 -36.52
CA PRO A 167 -8.73 8.03 -36.25
C PRO A 167 -8.41 8.21 -34.77
N ASN A 168 -7.27 8.83 -34.51
CA ASN A 168 -6.77 9.11 -33.17
C ASN A 168 -6.44 10.61 -33.00
N MET A 169 -5.84 10.98 -31.85
CA MET A 169 -5.43 12.35 -31.58
C MET A 169 -4.48 12.89 -32.66
N ASP A 170 -3.52 12.09 -33.13
CA ASP A 170 -2.57 12.52 -34.17
C ASP A 170 -3.29 12.79 -35.48
N SER A 171 -4.42 12.09 -35.75
CA SER A 171 -5.30 12.37 -36.91
C SER A 171 -5.92 13.78 -36.85
N LEU A 172 -6.41 14.21 -35.66
CA LEU A 172 -6.96 15.57 -35.48
C LEU A 172 -5.90 16.64 -35.71
N ILE A 173 -4.69 16.43 -35.18
CA ILE A 173 -3.56 17.33 -35.35
C ILE A 173 -3.14 17.41 -36.84
N ALA A 174 -3.02 16.24 -37.50
CA ALA A 174 -2.65 16.15 -38.90
C ALA A 174 -3.67 16.86 -39.82
N ILE A 175 -4.98 16.61 -39.61
CA ILE A 175 -6.03 17.28 -40.40
C ILE A 175 -5.99 18.79 -40.15
N GLY A 176 -6.00 19.25 -38.87
CA GLY A 176 -6.05 20.67 -38.54
C GLY A 176 -4.84 21.47 -39.05
N SER A 177 -3.63 20.95 -38.82
CA SER A 177 -2.42 21.62 -39.26
C SER A 177 -2.21 21.57 -40.80
N THR A 178 -2.63 20.44 -41.45
CA THR A 178 -2.60 20.37 -42.91
C THR A 178 -3.60 21.34 -43.54
N ALA A 179 -4.81 21.45 -43.01
CA ALA A 179 -5.79 22.42 -43.47
C ALA A 179 -5.27 23.85 -43.40
N ALA A 180 -4.61 24.21 -42.28
CA ALA A 180 -3.98 25.52 -42.12
C ALA A 180 -2.85 25.77 -43.17
N LEU A 181 -1.98 24.77 -43.40
CA LEU A 181 -0.90 24.84 -44.38
C LEU A 181 -1.42 24.96 -45.81
N VAL A 182 -2.38 24.15 -46.21
CA VAL A 182 -2.99 24.12 -47.55
C VAL A 182 -3.69 25.45 -47.81
N TYR A 183 -4.42 25.95 -46.80
CA TYR A 183 -5.05 27.26 -46.90
C TYR A 183 -4.00 28.38 -47.05
N GLY A 184 -2.93 28.36 -46.25
CA GLY A 184 -1.84 29.39 -46.38
C GLY A 184 -1.18 29.39 -47.75
N VAL A 185 -0.95 28.20 -48.35
CA VAL A 185 -0.45 28.08 -49.71
C VAL A 185 -1.46 28.65 -50.72
N PHE A 186 -2.76 28.33 -50.56
CA PHE A 186 -3.83 28.91 -51.37
C PHE A 186 -3.84 30.45 -51.26
N ALA A 187 -3.71 30.99 -50.06
CA ALA A 187 -3.63 32.43 -49.83
C ALA A 187 -2.45 33.11 -50.56
N ILE A 188 -1.27 32.45 -50.62
CA ILE A 188 -0.10 32.94 -51.41
C ILE A 188 -0.50 33.11 -52.88
N TYR A 189 -1.18 32.10 -53.47
CA TYR A 189 -1.65 32.20 -54.86
C TYR A 189 -2.66 33.31 -55.06
N ARG A 190 -3.60 33.53 -54.11
CA ARG A 190 -4.57 34.63 -54.17
C ARG A 190 -3.93 36.00 -54.05
N ILE A 191 -2.91 36.15 -53.15
CA ILE A 191 -2.13 37.37 -53.01
C ILE A 191 -1.38 37.69 -54.32
N GLY A 192 -0.70 36.65 -54.90
CA GLY A 192 0.02 36.82 -56.18
C GLY A 192 -0.91 37.21 -57.30
N TYR A 193 -2.09 36.64 -57.42
CA TYR A 193 -3.10 37.01 -58.41
C TYR A 193 -3.60 38.44 -58.18
N GLY A 194 -3.92 38.83 -56.93
CA GLY A 194 -4.37 40.17 -56.59
C GLY A 194 -3.34 41.26 -56.95
N LEU A 195 -2.05 40.97 -56.70
CA LEU A 195 -0.98 41.88 -57.12
C LEU A 195 -0.86 42.03 -58.68
N GLY A 196 -1.02 40.90 -59.40
CA GLY A 196 -0.97 40.84 -60.83
C GLY A 196 -2.11 41.63 -61.56
N VAL A 197 -3.31 41.69 -60.89
CA VAL A 197 -4.47 42.42 -61.41
C VAL A 197 -4.69 43.79 -60.74
N GLY A 198 -3.81 44.20 -59.80
CA GLY A 198 -3.95 45.47 -59.08
C GLY A 198 -5.10 45.52 -58.04
N ASP A 199 -5.65 44.36 -57.59
CA ASP A 199 -6.72 44.30 -56.60
C ASP A 199 -6.13 44.32 -55.17
N HIS A 200 -5.92 45.51 -54.65
CA HIS A 200 -5.38 45.74 -53.32
C HIS A 200 -6.32 45.22 -52.16
N ALA A 201 -7.63 45.17 -52.41
CA ALA A 201 -8.60 44.69 -51.46
C ALA A 201 -8.42 43.16 -51.23
N LEU A 202 -8.26 42.42 -52.34
CA LEU A 202 -7.97 41.00 -52.34
C LEU A 202 -6.63 40.68 -51.65
N VAL A 203 -5.58 41.45 -51.95
CA VAL A 203 -4.26 41.32 -51.32
C VAL A 203 -4.37 41.54 -49.83
N SER A 204 -5.06 42.59 -49.36
CA SER A 204 -5.25 42.91 -47.95
C SER A 204 -6.01 41.82 -47.20
N GLN A 205 -7.05 41.29 -47.83
CA GLN A 205 -7.85 40.17 -47.23
C GLN A 205 -6.98 38.94 -46.93
N TYR A 206 -6.24 38.43 -47.91
CA TYR A 206 -5.44 37.21 -47.72
C TYR A 206 -4.11 37.45 -47.01
N HIS A 207 -3.60 38.67 -46.98
CA HIS A 207 -2.39 39.05 -46.25
C HIS A 207 -2.56 38.90 -44.71
N MET A 208 -3.77 39.15 -44.20
CA MET A 208 -4.10 39.07 -42.78
C MET A 208 -4.44 37.67 -42.31
N ASP A 209 -4.83 36.73 -43.20
CA ASP A 209 -5.35 35.42 -42.87
C ASP A 209 -4.50 34.28 -43.47
N LEU A 210 -3.21 34.17 -43.08
CA LEU A 210 -2.29 33.18 -43.68
C LEU A 210 -2.28 31.83 -42.94
N TYR A 211 -2.56 31.80 -41.63
CA TYR A 211 -2.60 30.60 -40.74
C TYR A 211 -1.34 29.74 -40.63
N PHE A 212 -0.18 30.15 -41.18
CA PHE A 212 1.08 29.42 -41.02
C PHE A 212 1.56 29.39 -39.56
N GLU A 213 1.41 30.53 -38.85
CA GLU A 213 1.72 30.63 -37.44
C GLU A 213 0.79 29.69 -36.59
N SER A 214 -0.46 29.58 -37.00
CA SER A 214 -1.42 28.70 -36.34
C SER A 214 -1.01 27.23 -36.47
N ALA A 215 -0.61 26.78 -37.67
CA ALA A 215 -0.09 25.44 -37.90
C ALA A 215 1.14 25.11 -37.03
N ALA A 216 2.12 26.04 -37.03
CA ALA A 216 3.35 25.91 -36.26
C ALA A 216 3.08 25.90 -34.74
N MET A 217 2.21 26.82 -34.28
CA MET A 217 1.83 26.90 -32.86
C MET A 217 1.11 25.67 -32.38
N ILE A 218 0.15 25.11 -33.12
CA ILE A 218 -0.53 23.88 -32.82
C ILE A 218 0.49 22.74 -32.58
N LEU A 219 1.44 22.56 -33.54
CA LEU A 219 2.46 21.50 -33.42
C LEU A 219 3.40 21.71 -32.23
N ALA A 220 3.83 22.97 -31.98
CA ALA A 220 4.72 23.32 -30.88
C ALA A 220 4.04 23.09 -29.49
N LEU A 221 2.82 23.62 -29.31
CA LEU A 221 2.07 23.51 -28.06
C LEU A 221 1.67 22.09 -27.75
N ILE A 222 1.24 21.31 -28.73
CA ILE A 222 0.92 19.90 -28.56
C ILE A 222 2.16 19.09 -28.17
N THR A 223 3.32 19.39 -28.83
CA THR A 223 4.58 18.73 -28.47
C THR A 223 5.02 19.13 -27.06
N LEU A 224 4.80 20.38 -26.65
CA LEU A 224 5.03 20.83 -25.26
C LEU A 224 4.12 20.08 -24.27
N GLY A 225 2.83 19.99 -24.59
CA GLY A 225 1.87 19.22 -23.77
C GLY A 225 2.33 17.78 -23.59
N LYS A 226 2.67 17.09 -24.67
CA LYS A 226 3.19 15.70 -24.65
C LYS A 226 4.53 15.58 -23.90
N TYR A 227 5.41 16.56 -24.00
CA TYR A 227 6.66 16.57 -23.23
C TYR A 227 6.39 16.68 -21.72
N LEU A 228 5.54 17.62 -21.31
CA LEU A 228 5.16 17.79 -19.90
C LEU A 228 4.45 16.55 -19.36
N GLU A 229 3.58 15.96 -20.15
CA GLU A 229 2.91 14.70 -19.86
C GLU A 229 3.92 13.56 -19.62
N THR A 230 4.84 13.33 -20.58
CA THR A 230 5.85 12.26 -20.50
C THR A 230 6.79 12.46 -19.31
N ARG A 231 7.21 13.72 -19.05
CA ARG A 231 8.01 14.07 -17.89
C ARG A 231 7.28 13.81 -16.57
N SER A 232 5.99 14.07 -16.51
CA SER A 232 5.16 13.86 -15.32
C SER A 232 4.89 12.38 -15.07
N LYS A 233 4.70 11.59 -16.15
CA LYS A 233 4.63 10.11 -16.06
C LYS A 233 5.90 9.52 -15.43
N GLY A 234 7.08 10.03 -15.76
CA GLY A 234 8.33 9.61 -15.13
C GLY A 234 8.36 9.82 -13.62
N LYS A 235 7.76 10.93 -13.13
CA LYS A 235 7.65 11.20 -11.69
C LYS A 235 6.64 10.30 -10.96
N THR A 236 5.67 9.73 -11.66
CA THR A 236 4.69 8.79 -11.06
C THR A 236 5.28 7.39 -10.87
N SER A 237 6.24 6.97 -11.70
CA SER A 237 7.00 5.73 -11.54
C SER A 237 8.08 5.79 -10.45
N GLU A 238 8.29 6.95 -9.82
CA GLU A 238 9.36 7.15 -8.83
C GLU A 238 9.23 6.22 -7.61
N ALA A 239 8.00 5.87 -7.20
CA ALA A 239 7.76 4.94 -6.08
C ALA A 239 8.31 3.54 -6.39
N ILE A 240 8.05 3.02 -7.59
CA ILE A 240 8.57 1.71 -8.03
C ILE A 240 10.10 1.76 -8.13
N THR A 241 10.64 2.83 -8.74
CA THR A 241 12.10 3.00 -8.85
C THR A 241 12.76 3.06 -7.48
N LYS A 242 12.16 3.74 -6.50
CA LYS A 242 12.67 3.77 -5.12
C LYS A 242 12.69 2.39 -4.47
N LEU A 243 11.66 1.56 -4.68
CA LEU A 243 11.66 0.18 -4.19
C LEU A 243 12.78 -0.65 -4.84
N MET A 244 13.00 -0.48 -6.15
CA MET A 244 14.10 -1.15 -6.86
C MET A 244 15.49 -0.69 -6.38
N ASP A 245 15.63 0.59 -6.02
CA ASP A 245 16.90 1.17 -5.54
C ASP A 245 17.25 0.75 -4.10
N LEU A 246 16.31 0.11 -3.36
CA LEU A 246 16.57 -0.42 -2.01
C LEU A 246 17.43 -1.68 -2.03
N ALA A 247 17.37 -2.48 -3.08
CA ALA A 247 18.14 -3.71 -3.19
C ALA A 247 19.64 -3.41 -3.37
N PRO A 248 20.54 -4.00 -2.56
CA PRO A 248 21.97 -3.88 -2.77
C PRO A 248 22.39 -4.58 -4.07
N LYS A 249 23.42 -4.08 -4.72
CA LYS A 249 23.91 -4.65 -6.00
C LYS A 249 24.87 -5.83 -5.80
N THR A 250 25.41 -5.97 -4.60
CA THR A 250 26.41 -7.02 -4.26
C THR A 250 26.05 -7.65 -2.92
N ALA A 251 26.46 -8.90 -2.75
CA ALA A 251 26.33 -9.69 -1.54
C ALA A 251 27.69 -10.26 -1.09
N ALA A 252 27.98 -10.27 0.20
CA ALA A 252 29.11 -10.99 0.77
C ALA A 252 28.65 -12.42 1.10
N VAL A 253 29.24 -13.42 0.45
CA VAL A 253 28.86 -14.83 0.56
C VAL A 253 30.04 -15.65 1.03
N GLU A 254 29.81 -16.57 1.94
CA GLU A 254 30.80 -17.55 2.39
C GLU A 254 30.65 -18.85 1.59
N ARG A 255 31.65 -19.16 0.75
CA ARG A 255 31.69 -20.41 -0.02
C ARG A 255 33.02 -21.11 0.27
N GLY A 256 32.97 -22.35 0.74
CA GLY A 256 34.19 -23.11 1.07
C GLY A 256 35.03 -22.52 2.20
N GLY A 257 34.44 -21.78 3.15
CA GLY A 257 35.13 -21.11 4.28
C GLY A 257 35.80 -19.78 3.90
N MET A 258 35.63 -19.28 2.68
CA MET A 258 36.14 -17.99 2.23
C MET A 258 35.01 -17.02 1.93
N GLU A 259 35.16 -15.78 2.44
CA GLU A 259 34.23 -14.68 2.11
C GLU A 259 34.56 -14.13 0.72
N THR A 260 33.53 -14.03 -0.13
CA THR A 260 33.66 -13.47 -1.46
C THR A 260 32.50 -12.52 -1.71
N VAL A 261 32.78 -11.34 -2.27
CA VAL A 261 31.73 -10.39 -2.69
C VAL A 261 31.35 -10.68 -4.13
N ILE A 262 30.09 -11.01 -4.35
CA ILE A 262 29.53 -11.33 -5.68
C ILE A 262 28.35 -10.40 -6.01
N PRO A 263 28.00 -10.24 -7.30
CA PRO A 263 26.71 -9.63 -7.69
C PRO A 263 25.54 -10.36 -7.03
N VAL A 264 24.50 -9.62 -6.63
CA VAL A 264 23.35 -10.24 -5.95
C VAL A 264 22.61 -11.26 -6.84
N GLU A 265 22.68 -11.07 -8.16
CA GLU A 265 22.09 -11.99 -9.14
C GLU A 265 22.79 -13.36 -9.19
N GLU A 266 24.02 -13.48 -8.65
CA GLU A 266 24.81 -14.73 -8.58
C GLU A 266 24.62 -15.48 -7.26
N VAL A 267 23.86 -14.93 -6.31
CA VAL A 267 23.50 -15.62 -5.07
C VAL A 267 22.52 -16.74 -5.38
N VAL A 268 22.79 -17.93 -4.87
CA VAL A 268 21.93 -19.09 -5.03
C VAL A 268 21.30 -19.51 -3.71
N MET A 269 20.17 -20.24 -3.81
CA MET A 269 19.49 -20.79 -2.64
C MET A 269 20.44 -21.71 -1.85
N GLY A 270 20.52 -21.51 -0.54
CA GLY A 270 21.42 -22.26 0.35
C GLY A 270 22.76 -21.59 0.62
N ASP A 271 23.14 -20.53 -0.10
CA ASP A 271 24.35 -19.76 0.19
C ASP A 271 24.28 -19.18 1.62
N THR A 272 25.45 -19.14 2.30
CA THR A 272 25.60 -18.44 3.57
C THR A 272 26.02 -17.00 3.27
N VAL A 273 25.16 -16.05 3.62
CA VAL A 273 25.38 -14.63 3.37
C VAL A 273 25.72 -13.90 4.67
N LEU A 274 26.67 -12.98 4.57
CA LEU A 274 27.16 -12.18 5.71
C LEU A 274 26.65 -10.75 5.61
N VAL A 275 26.11 -10.22 6.72
CA VAL A 275 25.64 -8.83 6.78
C VAL A 275 26.21 -8.12 8.00
N ARG A 276 26.87 -6.99 7.74
CA ARG A 276 27.49 -6.14 8.76
C ARG A 276 26.56 -4.96 9.11
N PRO A 277 26.77 -4.33 10.28
CA PRO A 277 26.03 -3.12 10.65
C PRO A 277 26.09 -2.05 9.54
N GLY A 278 24.94 -1.46 9.24
CA GLY A 278 24.78 -0.45 8.18
C GLY A 278 24.59 -1.02 6.78
N GLN A 279 24.70 -2.33 6.57
CA GLN A 279 24.46 -2.97 5.27
C GLN A 279 22.99 -3.36 5.09
N SER A 280 22.54 -3.35 3.84
CA SER A 280 21.26 -3.88 3.45
C SER A 280 21.34 -5.40 3.22
N VAL A 281 20.29 -6.12 3.62
CA VAL A 281 20.14 -7.57 3.39
C VAL A 281 19.92 -7.81 1.89
N PRO A 282 20.76 -8.65 1.22
CA PRO A 282 20.70 -8.77 -0.24
C PRO A 282 19.58 -9.70 -0.76
N VAL A 283 19.23 -10.74 -0.02
CA VAL A 283 18.24 -11.77 -0.38
C VAL A 283 17.48 -12.22 0.87
N ASP A 284 16.33 -12.89 0.72
CA ASP A 284 15.59 -13.41 1.88
C ASP A 284 16.26 -14.67 2.45
N GLY A 285 16.20 -14.84 3.76
CA GLY A 285 16.82 -15.99 4.41
C GLY A 285 16.46 -16.21 5.86
N VAL A 286 17.18 -17.14 6.50
CA VAL A 286 17.04 -17.47 7.92
C VAL A 286 18.39 -17.33 8.61
N ILE A 287 18.44 -16.61 9.72
CA ILE A 287 19.67 -16.37 10.50
C ILE A 287 20.22 -17.69 11.04
N LEU A 288 21.51 -17.93 10.80
CA LEU A 288 22.24 -19.09 11.31
C LEU A 288 23.01 -18.73 12.59
N GLU A 289 23.66 -17.58 12.58
CA GLU A 289 24.55 -17.12 13.65
C GLU A 289 24.44 -15.61 13.83
N GLY A 290 24.52 -15.15 15.07
CA GLY A 290 24.54 -13.73 15.45
C GLY A 290 23.17 -13.19 15.84
N ASN A 291 23.19 -12.13 16.67
CA ASN A 291 22.02 -11.36 17.06
C ASN A 291 22.10 -9.99 16.41
N THR A 292 21.00 -9.47 15.93
CA THR A 292 20.96 -8.25 15.13
C THR A 292 19.67 -7.47 15.36
N SER A 293 19.73 -6.15 15.14
CA SER A 293 18.56 -5.29 15.09
C SER A 293 18.37 -4.78 13.65
N ILE A 294 17.28 -5.13 13.02
CA ILE A 294 17.01 -4.88 11.59
C ILE A 294 15.89 -3.84 11.44
N ASP A 295 16.17 -2.80 10.68
CA ASP A 295 15.18 -1.82 10.24
C ASP A 295 14.45 -2.36 9.02
N GLU A 296 13.20 -2.75 9.22
CA GLU A 296 12.31 -3.27 8.18
C GLU A 296 11.37 -2.19 7.61
N ALA A 297 11.53 -0.92 8.01
CA ALA A 297 10.62 0.17 7.65
C ALA A 297 10.39 0.35 6.15
N ALA A 298 11.39 0.08 5.33
CA ALA A 298 11.28 0.18 3.86
C ALA A 298 10.33 -0.84 3.25
N ILE A 299 10.10 -1.98 3.91
CA ILE A 299 9.26 -3.09 3.44
C ILE A 299 7.95 -3.15 4.21
N THR A 300 8.02 -3.14 5.55
CA THR A 300 6.84 -3.25 6.42
C THR A 300 6.19 -1.90 6.72
N GLY A 301 6.94 -0.80 6.61
CA GLY A 301 6.52 0.53 7.03
C GLY A 301 6.56 0.72 8.56
N GLU A 302 7.18 -0.18 9.33
CA GLU A 302 7.39 -0.04 10.77
C GLU A 302 8.71 0.67 11.05
N SER A 303 8.66 1.79 11.80
CA SER A 303 9.85 2.62 12.05
C SER A 303 10.74 2.08 13.16
N ILE A 304 10.28 1.11 13.96
CA ILE A 304 11.04 0.54 15.07
C ILE A 304 11.83 -0.66 14.57
N PRO A 305 13.17 -0.68 14.73
CA PRO A 305 13.97 -1.84 14.37
C PRO A 305 13.57 -3.09 15.15
N VAL A 306 13.51 -4.23 14.47
CA VAL A 306 13.13 -5.52 15.06
C VAL A 306 14.39 -6.30 15.46
N GLU A 307 14.41 -6.81 16.68
CA GLU A 307 15.47 -7.71 17.13
C GLU A 307 15.27 -9.09 16.51
N LYS A 308 16.36 -9.64 15.97
CA LYS A 308 16.40 -10.94 15.30
C LYS A 308 17.53 -11.79 15.88
N GLU A 309 17.24 -13.06 16.10
CA GLU A 309 18.13 -14.06 16.64
C GLU A 309 18.23 -15.30 15.72
N PRO A 310 19.16 -16.24 15.95
CA PRO A 310 19.25 -17.45 15.15
C PRO A 310 17.91 -18.17 15.02
N GLY A 311 17.53 -18.51 13.77
CA GLY A 311 16.20 -19.04 13.40
C GLY A 311 15.18 -18.00 12.93
N SER A 312 15.42 -16.70 13.16
CA SER A 312 14.57 -15.63 12.66
C SER A 312 14.73 -15.44 11.15
N THR A 313 13.64 -15.08 10.47
CA THR A 313 13.65 -14.74 9.04
C THR A 313 14.12 -13.30 8.81
N VAL A 314 14.88 -13.08 7.71
CA VAL A 314 15.32 -11.77 7.22
C VAL A 314 14.83 -11.55 5.80
N ILE A 315 14.49 -10.31 5.49
CA ILE A 315 13.88 -9.91 4.21
C ILE A 315 14.86 -9.02 3.43
N ALA A 316 14.95 -9.24 2.13
CA ALA A 316 15.78 -8.44 1.22
C ALA A 316 15.43 -6.94 1.31
N ALA A 317 16.46 -6.08 1.16
CA ALA A 317 16.38 -4.62 1.24
C ALA A 317 16.11 -4.03 2.64
N THR A 318 15.99 -4.83 3.68
CA THR A 318 16.00 -4.35 5.07
C THR A 318 17.42 -3.97 5.51
N ILE A 319 17.56 -3.08 6.49
CA ILE A 319 18.86 -2.52 6.87
C ILE A 319 19.28 -3.03 8.25
N ASN A 320 20.42 -3.68 8.34
CA ASN A 320 21.02 -4.05 9.61
C ASN A 320 21.51 -2.80 10.36
N LYS A 321 20.92 -2.49 11.53
CA LYS A 321 21.31 -1.34 12.36
C LYS A 321 22.42 -1.67 13.34
N ALA A 322 22.42 -2.88 13.91
CA ALA A 322 23.39 -3.28 14.92
C ALA A 322 23.61 -4.80 14.89
N GLY A 323 24.80 -5.22 15.27
CA GLY A 323 25.18 -6.63 15.26
C GLY A 323 25.66 -7.13 13.90
N PHE A 324 26.45 -8.18 13.92
CA PHE A 324 26.90 -8.94 12.74
C PHE A 324 26.14 -10.26 12.75
N PHE A 325 25.64 -10.69 11.58
CA PHE A 325 24.98 -11.97 11.47
C PHE A 325 25.29 -12.67 10.14
N LYS A 326 25.14 -14.00 10.17
CA LYS A 326 25.17 -14.85 9.00
C LYS A 326 23.80 -15.49 8.83
N PHE A 327 23.34 -15.54 7.60
CA PHE A 327 22.05 -16.19 7.29
C PHE A 327 22.16 -17.08 6.06
N ARG A 328 21.26 -18.08 5.99
CA ARG A 328 21.12 -18.95 4.81
C ARG A 328 20.10 -18.37 3.87
N ALA A 329 20.47 -18.17 2.61
CA ALA A 329 19.55 -17.72 1.56
C ALA A 329 18.45 -18.75 1.31
N THR A 330 17.18 -18.35 1.43
CA THR A 330 15.98 -19.19 1.21
C THR A 330 15.21 -18.80 -0.03
N LYS A 331 15.17 -17.50 -0.38
CA LYS A 331 14.56 -16.99 -1.61
C LYS A 331 15.55 -16.05 -2.29
N VAL A 332 15.76 -16.19 -3.61
CA VAL A 332 16.76 -15.43 -4.36
C VAL A 332 16.16 -14.88 -5.67
N GLY A 333 16.76 -13.84 -6.22
CA GLY A 333 16.34 -13.26 -7.52
C GLY A 333 14.88 -12.83 -7.55
N ALA A 334 14.10 -13.40 -8.48
CA ALA A 334 12.71 -13.07 -8.72
C ALA A 334 11.76 -13.55 -7.60
N ASP A 335 12.21 -14.46 -6.74
CA ASP A 335 11.40 -15.06 -5.67
C ASP A 335 11.55 -14.33 -4.33
N THR A 336 12.45 -13.35 -4.23
CA THR A 336 12.57 -12.52 -3.03
C THR A 336 11.29 -11.74 -2.77
N THR A 337 10.99 -11.50 -1.48
CA THR A 337 9.82 -10.71 -1.06
C THR A 337 9.80 -9.32 -1.72
N LEU A 338 10.95 -8.65 -1.80
CA LEU A 338 11.04 -7.37 -2.51
C LEU A 338 10.69 -7.49 -4.00
N ALA A 339 11.19 -8.52 -4.69
CA ALA A 339 10.89 -8.75 -6.11
C ALA A 339 9.40 -9.04 -6.33
N GLN A 340 8.77 -9.78 -5.42
CA GLN A 340 7.32 -10.04 -5.44
C GLN A 340 6.52 -8.74 -5.21
N ILE A 341 6.91 -7.89 -4.26
CA ILE A 341 6.30 -6.57 -4.02
C ILE A 341 6.37 -5.70 -5.28
N ILE A 342 7.56 -5.60 -5.90
CA ILE A 342 7.76 -4.83 -7.14
C ILE A 342 6.83 -5.36 -8.24
N ARG A 343 6.77 -6.69 -8.43
CA ARG A 343 5.89 -7.33 -9.43
C ARG A 343 4.42 -7.02 -9.17
N LEU A 344 3.95 -7.13 -7.92
CA LEU A 344 2.57 -6.80 -7.56
C LEU A 344 2.21 -5.35 -7.89
N VAL A 345 3.10 -4.39 -7.59
CA VAL A 345 2.88 -2.97 -7.91
C VAL A 345 2.91 -2.72 -9.42
N GLU A 346 3.76 -3.42 -10.18
CA GLU A 346 3.79 -3.35 -11.65
C GLU A 346 2.52 -3.94 -12.25
N ASP A 347 2.06 -5.08 -11.79
CA ASP A 347 0.85 -5.76 -12.26
C ASP A 347 -0.40 -4.92 -11.94
N ALA A 348 -0.51 -4.36 -10.73
CA ALA A 348 -1.55 -3.42 -10.37
C ALA A 348 -1.57 -2.19 -11.30
N SER A 349 -0.39 -1.63 -11.58
CA SER A 349 -0.25 -0.48 -12.46
C SER A 349 -0.55 -0.82 -13.93
N SER A 350 -0.37 -2.08 -14.34
CA SER A 350 -0.63 -2.55 -15.71
C SER A 350 -2.08 -2.98 -15.93
N SER A 351 -2.79 -3.38 -14.89
CA SER A 351 -4.20 -3.79 -14.98
C SER A 351 -5.12 -2.59 -15.21
N LYS A 352 -6.21 -2.80 -15.95
CA LYS A 352 -7.21 -1.76 -16.20
C LYS A 352 -8.42 -1.91 -15.27
N ALA A 353 -8.66 -0.89 -14.47
CA ALA A 353 -9.89 -0.74 -13.71
C ALA A 353 -11.13 -0.59 -14.64
N PRO A 354 -12.33 -1.03 -14.25
CA PRO A 354 -13.56 -0.88 -15.03
C PRO A 354 -13.82 0.55 -15.51
N ILE A 355 -13.59 1.55 -14.67
CA ILE A 355 -13.72 2.98 -15.02
C ILE A 355 -12.75 3.40 -16.14
N ALA A 356 -11.56 2.79 -16.21
CA ALA A 356 -10.62 3.02 -17.30
C ALA A 356 -11.10 2.40 -18.62
N LYS A 357 -11.64 1.17 -18.57
CA LYS A 357 -12.24 0.50 -19.74
C LYS A 357 -13.39 1.35 -20.32
N LEU A 358 -14.21 1.96 -19.45
CA LEU A 358 -15.30 2.87 -19.88
C LEU A 358 -14.75 4.15 -20.53
N ALA A 359 -13.74 4.78 -19.94
CA ALA A 359 -13.12 5.99 -20.48
C ALA A 359 -12.48 5.73 -21.86
N ASP A 360 -11.82 4.59 -22.05
CA ASP A 360 -11.24 4.18 -23.34
C ASP A 360 -12.32 3.97 -24.42
N LYS A 361 -13.44 3.34 -24.07
CA LYS A 361 -14.58 3.16 -24.97
C LYS A 361 -15.16 4.49 -25.42
N ILE A 362 -15.34 5.43 -24.49
CA ILE A 362 -15.81 6.79 -24.81
C ILE A 362 -14.80 7.49 -25.75
N SER A 363 -13.52 7.42 -25.47
CA SER A 363 -12.46 8.01 -26.30
C SER A 363 -12.47 7.48 -27.74
N GLY A 364 -12.74 6.21 -27.94
CA GLY A 364 -12.79 5.59 -29.27
C GLY A 364 -13.91 6.12 -30.15
N VAL A 365 -15.06 6.52 -29.56
CA VAL A 365 -16.20 7.12 -30.26
C VAL A 365 -16.04 8.63 -30.40
N PHE A 366 -15.37 9.27 -29.46
CA PHE A 366 -15.26 10.73 -29.38
C PHE A 366 -14.59 11.36 -30.61
N VAL A 367 -13.46 10.79 -31.06
CA VAL A 367 -12.69 11.34 -32.17
C VAL A 367 -13.49 11.37 -33.50
N PRO A 368 -14.14 10.27 -33.95
CA PRO A 368 -15.04 10.32 -35.12
C PRO A 368 -16.16 11.36 -34.99
N VAL A 369 -16.79 11.45 -33.82
CA VAL A 369 -17.87 12.40 -33.55
C VAL A 369 -17.38 13.85 -33.70
N VAL A 370 -16.22 14.15 -33.16
CA VAL A 370 -15.62 15.48 -33.26
C VAL A 370 -15.29 15.87 -34.71
N ILE A 371 -14.76 14.93 -35.51
CA ILE A 371 -14.54 15.15 -36.95
C ILE A 371 -15.87 15.50 -37.65
N GLY A 372 -16.93 14.75 -37.30
CA GLY A 372 -18.26 15.03 -37.78
C GLY A 372 -18.79 16.44 -37.40
N ILE A 373 -18.58 16.84 -36.12
CA ILE A 373 -18.98 18.17 -35.63
C ILE A 373 -18.18 19.28 -36.35
N ALA A 374 -16.87 19.08 -36.49
CA ALA A 374 -16.02 20.05 -37.20
C ALA A 374 -16.48 20.27 -38.66
N LEU A 375 -16.76 19.17 -39.37
CA LEU A 375 -17.26 19.22 -40.73
C LEU A 375 -18.63 19.88 -40.82
N ALA A 376 -19.57 19.48 -39.91
CA ALA A 376 -20.92 20.05 -39.85
C ALA A 376 -20.90 21.57 -39.56
N ALA A 377 -20.02 21.98 -38.58
CA ALA A 377 -19.85 23.40 -38.26
C ALA A 377 -19.29 24.18 -39.45
N SER A 378 -18.27 23.67 -40.14
CA SER A 378 -17.70 24.30 -41.31
C SER A 378 -18.73 24.45 -42.43
N ILE A 379 -19.47 23.39 -42.78
CA ILE A 379 -20.52 23.43 -43.77
C ILE A 379 -21.65 24.39 -43.35
N GLY A 380 -22.08 24.34 -42.09
CA GLY A 380 -23.14 25.21 -41.57
C GLY A 380 -22.81 26.70 -41.72
N TRP A 381 -21.58 27.10 -41.45
CA TRP A 381 -21.14 28.47 -41.62
C TRP A 381 -21.00 28.89 -43.08
N LEU A 382 -20.58 27.99 -43.98
CA LEU A 382 -20.61 28.23 -45.43
C LEU A 382 -22.03 28.47 -45.92
N LEU A 383 -22.99 27.64 -45.47
CA LEU A 383 -24.41 27.80 -45.81
C LEU A 383 -25.02 29.07 -45.19
N ALA A 384 -24.51 29.53 -44.06
CA ALA A 384 -24.84 30.82 -43.44
C ALA A 384 -24.25 32.06 -44.16
N GLY A 385 -23.55 31.83 -45.28
CA GLY A 385 -22.98 32.94 -46.09
C GLY A 385 -21.66 33.49 -45.59
N GLN A 386 -21.00 32.81 -44.67
CA GLN A 386 -19.65 33.17 -44.25
C GLN A 386 -18.58 32.73 -45.26
N THR A 387 -17.43 33.36 -45.23
CA THR A 387 -16.31 33.06 -46.17
C THR A 387 -15.75 31.66 -45.96
N PRO A 388 -15.18 31.01 -46.97
CA PRO A 388 -14.50 29.71 -46.83
C PRO A 388 -13.41 29.72 -45.75
N GLU A 389 -12.69 30.86 -45.63
CA GLU A 389 -11.65 31.07 -44.62
C GLU A 389 -12.19 30.95 -43.19
N PHE A 390 -13.33 31.64 -42.96
CA PHE A 390 -14.01 31.58 -41.68
C PHE A 390 -14.43 30.14 -41.35
N ALA A 391 -15.07 29.46 -42.29
CA ALA A 391 -15.53 28.08 -42.10
C ALA A 391 -14.41 27.08 -41.83
N VAL A 392 -13.28 27.20 -42.54
CA VAL A 392 -12.07 26.37 -42.29
C VAL A 392 -11.48 26.65 -40.92
N SER A 393 -11.38 27.94 -40.53
CA SER A 393 -10.88 28.33 -39.20
C SER A 393 -11.71 27.76 -38.06
N ILE A 394 -13.05 27.78 -38.18
CA ILE A 394 -13.97 27.14 -37.23
C ILE A 394 -13.72 25.62 -37.15
N GLY A 395 -13.62 24.96 -38.31
CA GLY A 395 -13.34 23.50 -38.34
C GLY A 395 -12.03 23.14 -37.66
N ILE A 396 -10.97 23.91 -37.96
CA ILE A 396 -9.65 23.72 -37.31
C ILE A 396 -9.76 23.94 -35.79
N SER A 397 -10.45 24.99 -35.35
CA SER A 397 -10.64 25.29 -33.94
C SER A 397 -11.35 24.15 -33.19
N VAL A 398 -12.40 23.60 -33.78
CA VAL A 398 -13.13 22.44 -33.23
C VAL A 398 -12.23 21.22 -33.15
N LEU A 399 -11.47 20.90 -34.20
CA LEU A 399 -10.55 19.75 -34.21
C LEU A 399 -9.46 19.86 -33.14
N VAL A 400 -8.90 21.05 -32.98
CA VAL A 400 -7.77 21.27 -32.07
C VAL A 400 -8.20 21.23 -30.61
N ILE A 401 -9.31 21.94 -30.24
CA ILE A 401 -9.76 21.99 -28.83
C ILE A 401 -10.29 20.64 -28.33
N SER A 402 -10.76 19.80 -29.23
CA SER A 402 -11.44 18.56 -28.88
C SER A 402 -10.50 17.39 -28.60
N CYS A 403 -9.22 17.60 -28.39
CA CYS A 403 -8.32 16.49 -28.08
C CYS A 403 -8.63 15.87 -26.72
N PRO A 404 -8.93 14.56 -26.64
CA PRO A 404 -9.19 13.89 -25.36
C PRO A 404 -7.91 13.46 -24.64
N CYS A 405 -6.85 14.27 -24.69
CA CYS A 405 -5.52 13.92 -24.16
C CYS A 405 -5.56 13.63 -22.65
N ALA A 406 -6.26 14.49 -21.91
CA ALA A 406 -6.39 14.38 -20.46
C ALA A 406 -7.18 13.13 -20.03
N LEU A 407 -8.17 12.70 -20.84
CA LEU A 407 -9.02 11.53 -20.53
C LEU A 407 -8.21 10.24 -20.43
N GLY A 408 -7.25 10.03 -21.35
CA GLY A 408 -6.38 8.85 -21.36
C GLY A 408 -5.40 8.75 -20.18
N LEU A 409 -5.20 9.86 -19.45
CA LEU A 409 -4.30 9.94 -18.30
C LEU A 409 -5.03 9.93 -16.95
N ALA A 410 -6.28 10.31 -16.96
CA ALA A 410 -7.07 10.55 -15.75
C ALA A 410 -7.06 9.35 -14.78
N THR A 411 -7.24 8.13 -15.29
CA THR A 411 -7.30 6.91 -14.50
C THR A 411 -5.93 6.29 -14.24
N PRO A 412 -5.09 6.01 -15.26
CA PRO A 412 -3.86 5.26 -15.03
C PRO A 412 -2.85 5.99 -14.12
N VAL A 413 -2.77 7.32 -14.21
CA VAL A 413 -1.85 8.11 -13.36
C VAL A 413 -2.30 8.06 -11.89
N ALA A 414 -3.62 8.17 -11.64
CA ALA A 414 -4.15 8.11 -10.28
C ALA A 414 -3.98 6.72 -9.66
N ILE A 415 -4.21 5.64 -10.43
CA ILE A 415 -3.96 4.27 -9.98
C ILE A 415 -2.49 4.08 -9.62
N MET A 416 -1.56 4.45 -10.52
CA MET A 416 -0.13 4.29 -10.29
C MET A 416 0.37 5.06 -9.05
N VAL A 417 -0.09 6.30 -8.86
CA VAL A 417 0.26 7.08 -7.65
C VAL A 417 -0.39 6.45 -6.41
N GLY A 418 -1.63 5.97 -6.53
CA GLY A 418 -2.35 5.32 -5.44
C GLY A 418 -1.73 4.01 -5.00
N THR A 419 -1.44 3.10 -5.94
CA THR A 419 -0.80 1.80 -5.64
C THR A 419 0.61 1.99 -5.11
N GLY A 420 1.38 2.94 -5.68
CA GLY A 420 2.69 3.32 -5.15
C GLY A 420 2.60 3.86 -3.71
N LYS A 421 1.59 4.70 -3.41
CA LYS A 421 1.36 5.21 -2.06
C LYS A 421 0.89 4.10 -1.11
N GLY A 422 0.12 3.13 -1.59
CA GLY A 422 -0.24 1.91 -0.85
C GLY A 422 1.01 1.13 -0.46
N ALA A 423 1.88 0.83 -1.42
CA ALA A 423 3.13 0.09 -1.19
C ALA A 423 4.06 0.79 -0.19
N GLU A 424 4.20 2.13 -0.25
CA GLU A 424 4.95 2.92 0.74
C GLU A 424 4.39 2.77 2.18
N ASN A 425 3.12 2.36 2.34
CA ASN A 425 2.49 2.12 3.63
C ASN A 425 2.31 0.62 3.95
N GLY A 426 2.99 -0.27 3.23
CA GLY A 426 2.88 -1.72 3.42
C GLY A 426 1.56 -2.32 2.92
N ILE A 427 0.83 -1.63 2.04
CA ILE A 427 -0.43 -2.07 1.45
C ILE A 427 -0.21 -2.39 -0.01
N LEU A 428 -0.20 -3.67 -0.36
CA LEU A 428 0.02 -4.16 -1.73
C LEU A 428 -1.32 -4.46 -2.39
N ILE A 429 -1.62 -3.77 -3.47
CA ILE A 429 -2.87 -3.92 -4.23
C ILE A 429 -2.52 -4.63 -5.53
N LYS A 430 -3.14 -5.76 -5.84
CA LYS A 430 -2.79 -6.60 -7.00
C LYS A 430 -3.33 -6.08 -8.34
N SER A 431 -4.41 -5.32 -8.33
CA SER A 431 -5.03 -4.84 -9.57
C SER A 431 -5.73 -3.49 -9.42
N GLY A 432 -5.87 -2.77 -10.54
CA GLY A 432 -6.68 -1.56 -10.59
C GLY A 432 -8.17 -1.85 -10.35
N GLU A 433 -8.64 -3.06 -10.64
CA GLU A 433 -9.99 -3.52 -10.37
C GLU A 433 -10.23 -3.70 -8.87
N ALA A 434 -9.30 -4.37 -8.16
CA ALA A 434 -9.33 -4.47 -6.70
C ALA A 434 -9.33 -3.09 -6.03
N LEU A 435 -8.52 -2.15 -6.54
CA LEU A 435 -8.51 -0.77 -6.06
C LEU A 435 -9.85 -0.07 -6.32
N GLU A 436 -10.51 -0.30 -7.46
CA GLU A 436 -11.81 0.27 -7.76
C GLU A 436 -12.91 -0.36 -6.90
N THR A 437 -12.92 -1.69 -6.75
CA THR A 437 -13.94 -2.40 -5.97
C THR A 437 -13.87 -2.06 -4.49
N ALA A 438 -12.65 -1.92 -3.95
CA ALA A 438 -12.44 -1.59 -2.54
C ALA A 438 -13.08 -0.25 -2.10
N HIS A 439 -13.32 0.70 -3.02
CA HIS A 439 -14.02 1.96 -2.67
C HIS A 439 -15.52 1.77 -2.40
N SER A 440 -16.13 0.75 -2.95
CA SER A 440 -17.58 0.47 -2.91
C SER A 440 -17.98 -0.52 -1.82
N ILE A 441 -17.01 -1.04 -1.04
CA ILE A 441 -17.26 -1.95 0.07
C ILE A 441 -18.27 -1.33 1.04
N ASN A 442 -19.34 -2.07 1.33
CA ASN A 442 -20.37 -1.72 2.30
C ASN A 442 -20.57 -2.80 3.38
N ALA A 443 -19.94 -3.97 3.25
CA ALA A 443 -19.86 -5.00 4.27
C ALA A 443 -18.44 -5.56 4.35
N ILE A 444 -17.97 -5.87 5.55
CA ILE A 444 -16.67 -6.47 5.80
C ILE A 444 -16.82 -7.66 6.74
N VAL A 445 -16.22 -8.77 6.35
CA VAL A 445 -16.13 -9.99 7.15
C VAL A 445 -14.71 -10.08 7.69
N LEU A 446 -14.56 -10.15 9.00
CA LEU A 446 -13.28 -10.23 9.68
C LEU A 446 -13.12 -11.62 10.29
N ASP A 447 -12.08 -12.34 9.94
CA ASP A 447 -11.69 -13.50 10.73
C ASP A 447 -11.29 -13.06 12.14
N LYS A 448 -11.46 -13.93 13.12
CA LYS A 448 -11.05 -13.64 14.50
C LYS A 448 -9.54 -13.82 14.67
N THR A 449 -9.06 -15.05 14.42
CA THR A 449 -7.72 -15.51 14.80
C THR A 449 -6.65 -14.94 13.90
N GLY A 450 -5.61 -14.30 14.47
CA GLY A 450 -4.55 -13.66 13.69
C GLY A 450 -4.95 -12.35 13.00
N THR A 451 -6.25 -12.08 12.86
CA THR A 451 -6.80 -10.86 12.23
C THR A 451 -7.23 -9.83 13.28
N ILE A 452 -8.27 -10.12 14.07
CA ILE A 452 -8.72 -9.29 15.19
C ILE A 452 -7.84 -9.49 16.41
N THR A 453 -7.36 -10.73 16.61
CA THR A 453 -6.52 -11.17 17.72
C THR A 453 -5.09 -11.42 17.27
N GLU A 454 -4.16 -11.59 18.22
CA GLU A 454 -2.74 -11.84 17.95
C GLU A 454 -2.48 -13.20 17.28
N GLY A 455 -3.44 -14.13 17.37
CA GLY A 455 -3.32 -15.51 16.87
C GLY A 455 -2.39 -16.39 17.72
N LYS A 456 -1.97 -15.90 18.88
CA LYS A 456 -1.12 -16.60 19.84
C LYS A 456 -1.81 -16.62 21.21
N PRO A 457 -2.17 -17.80 21.75
CA PRO A 457 -2.70 -17.88 23.09
C PRO A 457 -1.69 -17.31 24.11
N ALA A 458 -2.20 -16.52 25.08
CA ALA A 458 -1.39 -16.00 26.18
C ALA A 458 -2.10 -16.19 27.52
N VAL A 459 -1.33 -16.35 28.61
CA VAL A 459 -1.88 -16.39 29.95
C VAL A 459 -2.43 -15.02 30.34
N THR A 460 -3.72 -14.95 30.64
CA THR A 460 -4.42 -13.71 31.01
C THR A 460 -4.69 -13.60 32.52
N ASP A 461 -4.89 -14.72 33.21
CA ASP A 461 -5.17 -14.75 34.66
C ASP A 461 -4.46 -15.93 35.30
N ILE A 462 -3.94 -15.70 36.52
CA ILE A 462 -3.37 -16.72 37.39
C ILE A 462 -4.10 -16.62 38.75
N LEU A 463 -4.90 -17.60 39.07
CA LEU A 463 -5.78 -17.61 40.25
C LEU A 463 -5.41 -18.78 41.19
N PRO A 464 -4.47 -18.59 42.11
CA PRO A 464 -4.16 -19.61 43.08
C PRO A 464 -5.32 -19.81 44.08
N VAL A 465 -5.49 -21.02 44.57
CA VAL A 465 -6.47 -21.42 45.60
C VAL A 465 -5.76 -21.64 46.93
N GLY A 466 -6.29 -21.05 47.99
CA GLY A 466 -5.73 -21.19 49.34
C GLY A 466 -4.44 -20.35 49.55
N ALA A 467 -3.44 -20.98 50.19
CA ALA A 467 -2.19 -20.28 50.58
C ALA A 467 -1.09 -20.29 49.48
N LEU A 468 -1.32 -20.96 48.34
CA LEU A 468 -0.30 -21.08 47.29
C LEU A 468 -0.02 -19.73 46.67
N ALA A 469 1.27 -19.42 46.40
CA ALA A 469 1.66 -18.21 45.70
C ALA A 469 1.49 -18.35 44.17
N GLU A 470 1.23 -17.23 43.47
CA GLU A 470 1.06 -17.25 42.01
C GLU A 470 2.28 -17.83 41.26
N ASN A 471 3.49 -17.44 41.69
CA ASN A 471 4.71 -17.94 41.08
C ASN A 471 4.95 -19.42 41.33
N GLU A 472 4.47 -19.97 42.45
CA GLU A 472 4.54 -21.40 42.75
C GLU A 472 3.55 -22.18 41.87
N LEU A 473 2.33 -21.64 41.70
CA LEU A 473 1.34 -22.22 40.78
C LEU A 473 1.88 -22.20 39.35
N LEU A 474 2.48 -21.09 38.92
CA LEU A 474 3.05 -20.94 37.58
C LEU A 474 4.27 -21.86 37.39
N ALA A 475 5.14 -22.04 38.41
CA ALA A 475 6.28 -22.95 38.35
C ALA A 475 5.85 -24.42 38.19
N LEU A 476 4.81 -24.83 38.94
CA LEU A 476 4.22 -26.16 38.83
C LEU A 476 3.55 -26.35 37.46
N ALA A 477 2.76 -25.37 37.01
CA ALA A 477 2.08 -25.39 35.71
C ALA A 477 3.08 -25.52 34.56
N ALA A 478 4.12 -24.70 34.59
CA ALA A 478 5.18 -24.75 33.58
C ALA A 478 5.97 -26.06 33.62
N GLY A 479 6.14 -26.66 34.80
CA GLY A 479 6.75 -27.99 34.95
C GLY A 479 5.93 -29.09 34.30
N LEU A 480 4.61 -29.06 34.50
CA LEU A 480 3.68 -30.01 33.90
C LEU A 480 3.57 -29.85 32.38
N GLU A 481 3.53 -28.60 31.91
CA GLU A 481 3.33 -28.29 30.48
C GLU A 481 4.64 -28.39 29.65
N ARG A 482 5.80 -28.56 30.30
CA ARG A 482 7.10 -28.56 29.60
C ARG A 482 7.24 -29.67 28.54
N GLN A 483 6.56 -30.77 28.69
CA GLN A 483 6.56 -31.93 27.79
C GLN A 483 5.30 -32.00 26.92
N SER A 484 4.40 -31.03 27.04
CA SER A 484 3.16 -30.94 26.28
C SER A 484 3.39 -30.22 24.95
N GLU A 485 2.89 -30.79 23.87
CA GLU A 485 2.92 -30.16 22.53
C GLU A 485 1.68 -29.29 22.28
N HIS A 486 0.81 -29.11 23.27
CA HIS A 486 -0.42 -28.33 23.09
C HIS A 486 -0.14 -26.84 23.02
N PRO A 487 -0.81 -26.05 22.14
CA PRO A 487 -0.59 -24.58 22.03
C PRO A 487 -0.79 -23.82 23.35
N LEU A 488 -1.66 -24.29 24.24
CA LEU A 488 -1.88 -23.70 25.56
C LEU A 488 -0.68 -23.91 26.50
N ALA A 489 0.08 -25.01 26.32
CA ALA A 489 1.31 -25.26 27.06
C ALA A 489 2.36 -24.18 26.79
N GLN A 490 2.53 -23.82 25.53
CA GLN A 490 3.45 -22.76 25.14
C GLN A 490 3.14 -21.42 25.81
N ALA A 491 1.85 -21.07 25.92
CA ALA A 491 1.41 -19.86 26.61
C ALA A 491 1.84 -19.83 28.08
N VAL A 492 1.74 -20.97 28.77
CA VAL A 492 2.16 -21.10 30.18
C VAL A 492 3.69 -20.99 30.31
N LEU A 493 4.43 -21.68 29.45
CA LEU A 493 5.90 -21.63 29.42
C LEU A 493 6.45 -20.25 29.13
N GLU A 494 5.89 -19.55 28.14
CA GLU A 494 6.27 -18.18 27.81
C GLU A 494 5.93 -17.20 28.94
N CYS A 495 4.81 -17.40 29.65
CA CYS A 495 4.46 -16.60 30.81
C CYS A 495 5.48 -16.81 31.95
N ALA A 496 5.87 -18.06 32.23
CA ALA A 496 6.87 -18.40 33.23
C ALA A 496 8.23 -17.76 32.87
N ALA A 497 8.69 -17.90 31.65
CA ALA A 497 9.93 -17.30 31.16
C ALA A 497 9.96 -15.77 31.32
N ARG A 498 8.86 -15.09 30.93
CA ARG A 498 8.72 -13.62 31.07
C ARG A 498 8.73 -13.13 32.51
N ARG A 499 8.17 -13.94 33.42
CA ARG A 499 8.18 -13.64 34.87
C ARG A 499 9.47 -14.09 35.57
N GLY A 500 10.41 -14.72 34.87
CA GLY A 500 11.65 -15.28 35.45
C GLY A 500 11.39 -16.46 36.40
N VAL A 501 10.24 -17.13 36.28
CA VAL A 501 9.86 -18.28 37.10
C VAL A 501 10.43 -19.54 36.49
N GLN A 502 11.24 -20.28 37.28
CA GLN A 502 11.81 -21.55 36.83
C GLN A 502 10.78 -22.69 36.96
N PRO A 503 10.51 -23.45 35.89
CA PRO A 503 9.62 -24.62 35.93
C PRO A 503 10.14 -25.68 36.91
N TYR A 504 9.22 -26.30 37.65
CA TYR A 504 9.60 -27.46 38.48
C TYR A 504 9.95 -28.67 37.61
N GLU A 505 10.85 -29.51 38.12
CA GLU A 505 11.20 -30.76 37.45
C GLU A 505 10.13 -31.82 37.68
N VAL A 506 9.27 -32.02 36.69
CA VAL A 506 8.19 -33.00 36.71
C VAL A 506 8.65 -34.28 36.02
N THR A 507 8.42 -35.39 36.67
CA THR A 507 8.67 -36.78 36.18
C THR A 507 7.35 -37.47 35.87
N ASP A 508 7.41 -38.64 35.22
CA ASP A 508 6.24 -39.51 34.94
C ASP A 508 5.12 -38.76 34.18
N PHE A 509 5.51 -37.87 33.26
CA PHE A 509 4.55 -37.13 32.43
C PHE A 509 3.67 -38.05 31.60
N LYS A 510 2.38 -37.79 31.62
CA LYS A 510 1.39 -38.52 30.84
C LYS A 510 0.28 -37.60 30.34
N ALA A 511 0.04 -37.62 29.04
CA ALA A 511 -1.10 -36.92 28.42
C ALA A 511 -2.35 -37.80 28.50
N VAL A 512 -3.46 -37.23 28.98
CA VAL A 512 -4.78 -37.87 29.03
C VAL A 512 -5.66 -37.29 27.95
N PHE A 513 -5.85 -38.04 26.89
CA PHE A 513 -6.49 -37.53 25.67
C PHE A 513 -7.87 -36.89 25.94
N GLY A 514 -8.05 -35.65 25.47
CA GLY A 514 -9.28 -34.87 25.63
C GLY A 514 -9.59 -34.38 27.06
N LYS A 515 -8.72 -34.63 28.06
CA LYS A 515 -8.96 -34.25 29.46
C LYS A 515 -7.87 -33.38 30.06
N GLY A 516 -6.59 -33.65 29.76
CA GLY A 516 -5.47 -32.86 30.29
C GLY A 516 -4.16 -33.66 30.36
N ILE A 517 -3.31 -33.30 31.32
CA ILE A 517 -2.00 -33.89 31.54
C ILE A 517 -1.79 -34.22 33.02
N GLU A 518 -0.93 -35.18 33.32
CA GLU A 518 -0.53 -35.55 34.69
C GLU A 518 0.98 -35.76 34.78
N GLY A 519 1.55 -35.56 35.94
CA GLY A 519 2.96 -35.77 36.22
C GLY A 519 3.27 -35.73 37.70
N ARG A 520 4.49 -36.15 38.10
CA ARG A 520 4.93 -36.18 39.50
C ARG A 520 5.97 -35.13 39.80
N TYR A 521 5.75 -34.39 40.86
CA TYR A 521 6.73 -33.47 41.43
C TYR A 521 6.90 -33.77 42.93
N ALA A 522 8.14 -33.91 43.41
CA ALA A 522 8.44 -34.29 44.83
C ALA A 522 7.71 -35.52 45.29
N GLN A 523 7.55 -36.55 44.44
CA GLN A 523 6.82 -37.83 44.68
C GLN A 523 5.30 -37.70 44.74
N GLU A 524 4.72 -36.50 44.69
CA GLU A 524 3.29 -36.27 44.66
C GLU A 524 2.77 -36.20 43.23
N LEU A 525 1.54 -36.64 43.01
CA LEU A 525 0.88 -36.55 41.70
C LEU A 525 0.14 -35.25 41.55
N TYR A 526 0.48 -34.55 40.43
CA TYR A 526 -0.20 -33.33 40.00
C TYR A 526 -0.82 -33.55 38.63
N PHE A 527 -1.88 -32.83 38.34
CA PHE A 527 -2.50 -32.87 37.03
C PHE A 527 -3.10 -31.52 36.65
N ALA A 528 -3.15 -31.28 35.37
CA ALA A 528 -3.77 -30.10 34.78
C ALA A 528 -4.76 -30.50 33.69
N GLY A 529 -5.98 -29.94 33.74
CA GLY A 529 -7.01 -30.34 32.79
C GLY A 529 -8.33 -29.59 32.94
N ASN A 530 -9.37 -30.19 32.34
CA ASN A 530 -10.74 -29.70 32.38
C ASN A 530 -11.57 -30.33 33.53
N GLU A 531 -12.81 -29.87 33.68
CA GLU A 531 -13.72 -30.39 34.71
C GLU A 531 -13.97 -31.91 34.58
N ALA A 532 -13.95 -32.48 33.39
CA ALA A 532 -14.14 -33.91 33.16
C ALA A 532 -13.02 -34.74 33.78
N MET A 533 -11.79 -34.25 33.81
CA MET A 533 -10.64 -34.89 34.45
C MET A 533 -10.81 -34.94 35.98
N LEU A 534 -11.36 -33.86 36.58
CA LEU A 534 -11.65 -33.84 38.04
C LEU A 534 -12.76 -34.80 38.39
N ALA A 535 -13.85 -34.82 37.61
CA ALA A 535 -15.00 -35.72 37.86
C ALA A 535 -14.60 -37.20 37.82
N GLU A 536 -13.75 -37.60 36.88
CA GLU A 536 -13.23 -38.97 36.77
C GLU A 536 -12.43 -39.40 38.01
N ARG A 537 -11.75 -38.43 38.65
CA ARG A 537 -10.97 -38.67 39.87
C ARG A 537 -11.80 -38.54 41.16
N GLY A 538 -13.10 -38.33 41.04
CA GLY A 538 -14.01 -38.14 42.17
C GLY A 538 -13.76 -36.87 42.97
N MET A 539 -13.08 -35.89 42.41
CA MET A 539 -12.83 -34.63 43.09
C MET A 539 -13.98 -33.65 42.87
N ALA A 540 -14.52 -33.13 43.98
CA ALA A 540 -15.52 -32.08 43.92
C ALA A 540 -14.86 -30.72 43.67
N LEU A 541 -15.34 -29.97 42.68
CA LEU A 541 -14.89 -28.61 42.43
C LEU A 541 -15.51 -27.67 43.46
N PRO A 542 -14.71 -26.92 44.26
CA PRO A 542 -15.24 -25.96 45.21
C PRO A 542 -16.12 -24.91 44.54
N ALA A 543 -17.26 -24.54 45.12
CA ALA A 543 -18.21 -23.58 44.53
C ALA A 543 -17.58 -22.22 44.13
N PRO A 544 -16.66 -21.61 44.94
CA PRO A 544 -16.00 -20.41 44.55
C PRO A 544 -15.09 -20.57 43.31
N VAL A 545 -14.42 -21.73 43.17
CA VAL A 545 -13.56 -22.05 42.03
C VAL A 545 -14.43 -22.22 40.78
N LYS A 546 -15.56 -22.93 40.90
CA LYS A 546 -16.51 -23.10 39.80
C LYS A 546 -17.05 -21.77 39.30
N GLN A 547 -17.45 -20.88 40.21
CA GLN A 547 -17.97 -19.56 39.84
C GLN A 547 -16.93 -18.74 39.08
N LYS A 548 -15.66 -18.77 39.51
CA LYS A 548 -14.57 -18.07 38.79
C LYS A 548 -14.28 -18.67 37.40
N LEU A 549 -14.32 -20.02 37.33
CA LEU A 549 -14.13 -20.76 36.09
C LEU A 549 -15.22 -20.43 35.08
N ASP A 550 -16.48 -20.40 35.49
CA ASP A 550 -17.62 -20.00 34.67
C ASP A 550 -17.54 -18.50 34.23
N ALA A 551 -17.07 -17.63 35.13
CA ALA A 551 -16.85 -16.22 34.80
C ALA A 551 -15.75 -16.02 33.73
N LEU A 552 -14.59 -16.70 33.89
CA LEU A 552 -13.50 -16.66 32.90
C LEU A 552 -13.94 -17.24 31.55
N ALA A 553 -14.67 -18.36 31.57
CA ALA A 553 -15.25 -18.93 30.35
C ALA A 553 -16.28 -17.97 29.71
N GLY A 554 -17.04 -17.23 30.52
CA GLY A 554 -17.95 -16.18 30.07
C GLY A 554 -17.26 -14.96 29.47
N GLU A 555 -16.00 -14.69 29.86
CA GLU A 555 -15.12 -13.69 29.26
C GLU A 555 -14.41 -14.17 27.96
N GLY A 556 -14.70 -15.38 27.50
CA GLY A 556 -14.10 -15.95 26.29
C GLY A 556 -12.71 -16.53 26.50
N LYS A 557 -12.29 -16.76 27.73
CA LYS A 557 -11.00 -17.36 28.10
C LYS A 557 -11.13 -18.86 28.26
N THR A 558 -10.02 -19.57 28.07
CA THR A 558 -9.91 -21.01 28.34
C THR A 558 -9.26 -21.22 29.71
N PRO A 559 -10.03 -21.53 30.75
CA PRO A 559 -9.48 -21.79 32.07
C PRO A 559 -8.94 -23.24 32.18
N LEU A 560 -7.72 -23.38 32.64
CA LEU A 560 -7.02 -24.63 32.93
C LEU A 560 -6.99 -24.82 34.42
N LEU A 561 -7.51 -25.97 34.91
CA LEU A 561 -7.47 -26.35 36.31
C LEU A 561 -6.17 -27.06 36.64
N PHE A 562 -5.47 -26.64 37.69
CA PHE A 562 -4.26 -27.28 38.23
C PHE A 562 -4.58 -27.85 39.59
N CYS A 563 -4.31 -29.14 39.76
CA CYS A 563 -4.71 -29.91 40.94
C CYS A 563 -3.58 -30.83 41.46
N GLY A 564 -3.52 -30.99 42.75
CA GLY A 564 -2.84 -32.11 43.39
C GLY A 564 -3.79 -33.33 43.58
N GLU A 565 -3.32 -34.37 44.28
CA GLU A 565 -4.07 -35.63 44.45
C GLU A 565 -5.50 -35.44 45.03
N LYS A 566 -5.68 -34.47 45.93
CA LYS A 566 -6.95 -34.27 46.65
C LYS A 566 -7.47 -32.84 46.67
N THR A 567 -6.72 -31.90 46.12
CA THR A 567 -7.02 -30.48 46.24
C THR A 567 -6.85 -29.75 44.92
N VAL A 568 -7.73 -28.79 44.68
CA VAL A 568 -7.53 -27.83 43.57
C VAL A 568 -6.53 -26.79 44.03
N LEU A 569 -5.46 -26.59 43.27
CA LEU A 569 -4.36 -25.67 43.56
C LEU A 569 -4.58 -24.29 42.94
N GLY A 570 -5.21 -24.22 41.75
CA GLY A 570 -5.50 -22.99 41.11
C GLY A 570 -6.05 -23.12 39.68
N VAL A 571 -6.33 -21.97 39.09
CA VAL A 571 -6.80 -21.85 37.71
C VAL A 571 -5.86 -20.91 36.98
N ILE A 572 -5.39 -21.30 35.80
CA ILE A 572 -4.70 -20.43 34.86
C ILE A 572 -5.58 -20.27 33.64
N ALA A 573 -5.97 -19.04 33.31
CA ALA A 573 -6.75 -18.76 32.12
C ALA A 573 -5.84 -18.33 30.95
N VAL A 574 -6.13 -18.90 29.79
CA VAL A 574 -5.41 -18.61 28.55
C VAL A 574 -6.42 -18.13 27.53
N ALA A 575 -6.08 -17.09 26.79
CA ALA A 575 -6.90 -16.57 25.69
C ALA A 575 -6.03 -16.02 24.56
N ASP A 576 -6.59 -16.01 23.35
CA ASP A 576 -6.03 -15.27 22.23
C ASP A 576 -6.42 -13.80 22.37
N THR A 577 -5.43 -12.95 22.63
CA THR A 577 -5.64 -11.56 23.01
C THR A 577 -5.98 -10.68 21.80
N VAL A 578 -6.94 -9.76 21.98
CA VAL A 578 -7.32 -8.77 20.94
C VAL A 578 -6.18 -7.81 20.71
N LYS A 579 -5.84 -7.55 19.44
CA LYS A 579 -4.82 -6.54 19.07
C LYS A 579 -5.25 -5.14 19.54
N PRO A 580 -4.33 -4.32 20.07
CA PRO A 580 -4.66 -2.97 20.57
C PRO A 580 -5.32 -2.07 19.53
N SER A 581 -4.97 -2.22 18.25
CA SER A 581 -5.51 -1.43 17.15
C SER A 581 -6.91 -1.85 16.69
N SER A 582 -7.35 -3.10 16.99
CA SER A 582 -8.58 -3.68 16.45
C SER A 582 -9.84 -2.89 16.82
N ALA A 583 -9.96 -2.44 18.08
CA ALA A 583 -11.12 -1.66 18.51
C ALA A 583 -11.26 -0.33 17.74
N ALA A 584 -10.16 0.39 17.55
CA ALA A 584 -10.14 1.64 16.79
C ALA A 584 -10.43 1.40 15.30
N ALA A 585 -9.87 0.36 14.71
CA ALA A 585 -10.10 -0.02 13.32
C ALA A 585 -11.58 -0.37 13.06
N ILE A 586 -12.19 -1.18 13.93
CA ILE A 586 -13.62 -1.54 13.83
C ILE A 586 -14.52 -0.30 13.96
N ALA A 587 -14.22 0.58 14.92
CA ALA A 587 -14.96 1.83 15.08
C ALA A 587 -14.86 2.72 13.83
N ASP A 588 -13.71 2.76 13.17
CA ASP A 588 -13.52 3.51 11.92
C ASP A 588 -14.28 2.90 10.74
N LEU A 589 -14.27 1.57 10.60
CA LEU A 589 -15.09 0.88 9.59
C LEU A 589 -16.57 1.22 9.75
N LYS A 590 -17.09 1.17 10.98
CA LYS A 590 -18.46 1.57 11.31
C LYS A 590 -18.75 3.03 10.96
N ARG A 591 -17.82 3.96 11.28
CA ARG A 591 -17.94 5.38 10.91
C ARG A 591 -17.93 5.61 9.40
N MET A 592 -17.28 4.72 8.64
CA MET A 592 -17.30 4.74 7.18
C MET A 592 -18.59 4.19 6.57
N GLY A 593 -19.54 3.71 7.41
CA GLY A 593 -20.81 3.12 6.99
C GLY A 593 -20.67 1.68 6.48
N ILE A 594 -19.60 0.97 6.91
CA ILE A 594 -19.34 -0.43 6.54
C ILE A 594 -19.92 -1.32 7.63
N ASP A 595 -20.73 -2.29 7.23
CA ASP A 595 -21.32 -3.29 8.13
C ASP A 595 -20.27 -4.36 8.47
N VAL A 596 -19.96 -4.50 9.78
CA VAL A 596 -18.87 -5.37 10.23
C VAL A 596 -19.42 -6.66 10.81
N THR A 597 -18.96 -7.79 10.25
CA THR A 597 -19.28 -9.14 10.72
C THR A 597 -17.99 -9.85 11.15
N MET A 598 -17.91 -10.35 12.36
CA MET A 598 -16.84 -11.26 12.79
C MET A 598 -17.23 -12.71 12.49
N LEU A 599 -16.26 -13.48 11.98
CA LEU A 599 -16.44 -14.88 11.63
C LEU A 599 -15.36 -15.70 12.36
N THR A 600 -15.77 -16.79 13.05
CA THR A 600 -14.85 -17.59 13.85
C THR A 600 -15.28 -19.04 13.99
N GLY A 601 -14.31 -19.95 14.10
CA GLY A 601 -14.55 -21.34 14.47
C GLY A 601 -14.76 -21.58 15.98
N ASP A 602 -14.59 -20.55 16.82
CA ASP A 602 -14.79 -20.65 18.26
C ASP A 602 -16.26 -20.88 18.60
N ASN A 603 -16.50 -21.35 19.83
CA ASN A 603 -17.84 -21.50 20.36
C ASN A 603 -18.55 -20.15 20.53
N GLN A 604 -19.88 -20.18 20.54
CA GLN A 604 -20.73 -19.00 20.60
C GLN A 604 -20.44 -18.08 21.81
N ARG A 605 -20.03 -18.62 22.97
CA ARG A 605 -19.74 -17.82 24.18
C ARG A 605 -18.50 -16.96 24.01
N THR A 606 -17.41 -17.57 23.53
CA THR A 606 -16.15 -16.86 23.25
C THR A 606 -16.34 -15.79 22.18
N ALA A 607 -17.04 -16.13 21.09
CA ALA A 607 -17.33 -15.22 20.01
C ALA A 607 -18.17 -14.02 20.47
N GLU A 608 -19.19 -14.23 21.29
CA GLU A 608 -20.05 -13.19 21.84
C GLU A 608 -19.31 -12.28 22.84
N ALA A 609 -18.35 -12.83 23.61
CA ALA A 609 -17.50 -12.03 24.50
C ALA A 609 -16.66 -11.02 23.73
N ILE A 610 -15.99 -11.44 22.65
CA ILE A 610 -15.17 -10.56 21.79
C ILE A 610 -16.06 -9.56 21.04
N ARG A 611 -17.23 -10.01 20.54
CA ARG A 611 -18.21 -9.15 19.89
C ARG A 611 -18.59 -7.97 20.78
N ARG A 612 -18.91 -8.23 22.07
CA ARG A 612 -19.25 -7.19 23.04
C ARG A 612 -18.07 -6.28 23.37
N GLN A 613 -16.88 -6.86 23.56
CA GLN A 613 -15.66 -6.10 23.88
C GLN A 613 -15.32 -5.08 22.79
N LEU A 614 -15.55 -5.42 21.50
CA LEU A 614 -15.20 -4.61 20.34
C LEU A 614 -16.39 -3.88 19.71
N ASP A 615 -17.59 -4.00 20.31
CA ASP A 615 -18.83 -3.42 19.79
C ASP A 615 -19.07 -3.77 18.30
N ILE A 616 -18.84 -5.04 17.92
CA ILE A 616 -19.07 -5.56 16.59
C ILE A 616 -20.59 -5.83 16.43
N PRO A 617 -21.22 -5.39 15.31
CA PRO A 617 -22.66 -5.60 15.10
C PRO A 617 -23.04 -7.08 15.00
N HIS A 618 -22.33 -7.84 14.18
CA HIS A 618 -22.67 -9.22 13.84
C HIS A 618 -21.53 -10.19 14.13
N VAL A 619 -21.88 -11.38 14.60
CA VAL A 619 -20.93 -12.48 14.79
C VAL A 619 -21.54 -13.78 14.29
N ILE A 620 -20.72 -14.60 13.65
CA ILE A 620 -21.03 -15.94 13.22
C ILE A 620 -19.95 -16.86 13.83
N ALA A 621 -20.38 -17.72 14.76
CA ALA A 621 -19.51 -18.62 15.51
C ALA A 621 -19.64 -20.07 15.01
N GLU A 622 -18.75 -20.95 15.46
CA GLU A 622 -18.74 -22.39 15.17
C GLU A 622 -18.65 -22.72 13.67
N VAL A 623 -18.00 -21.85 12.89
CA VAL A 623 -17.91 -21.96 11.43
C VAL A 623 -16.71 -22.81 11.03
N LEU A 624 -16.94 -23.83 10.24
CA LEU A 624 -15.86 -24.65 9.66
C LEU A 624 -15.13 -23.86 8.53
N PRO A 625 -13.84 -24.11 8.30
CA PRO A 625 -13.09 -23.39 7.25
C PRO A 625 -13.75 -23.40 5.87
N GLN A 626 -14.39 -24.52 5.48
CA GLN A 626 -15.07 -24.68 4.20
C GLN A 626 -16.41 -23.91 4.12
N GLU A 627 -17.01 -23.53 5.26
CA GLU A 627 -18.28 -22.81 5.33
C GLU A 627 -18.09 -21.28 5.27
N LYS A 628 -16.87 -20.79 5.54
CA LYS A 628 -16.56 -19.36 5.52
C LYS A 628 -16.91 -18.71 4.19
N GLU A 629 -16.63 -19.38 3.07
CA GLU A 629 -17.00 -18.93 1.72
C GLU A 629 -18.52 -18.75 1.56
N GLN A 630 -19.32 -19.65 2.10
CA GLN A 630 -20.79 -19.62 1.99
C GLN A 630 -21.36 -18.39 2.70
N HIS A 631 -20.80 -17.99 3.84
CA HIS A 631 -21.23 -16.79 4.56
C HIS A 631 -20.93 -15.51 3.78
N VAL A 632 -19.77 -15.44 3.13
CA VAL A 632 -19.43 -14.35 2.20
C VAL A 632 -20.42 -14.31 1.05
N ALA A 633 -20.68 -15.46 0.41
CA ALA A 633 -21.63 -15.56 -0.70
C ALA A 633 -23.06 -15.16 -0.29
N ALA A 634 -23.50 -15.50 0.93
CA ALA A 634 -24.81 -15.11 1.44
C ALA A 634 -24.96 -13.58 1.58
N LEU A 635 -23.91 -12.88 2.02
CA LEU A 635 -23.91 -11.41 2.08
C LEU A 635 -23.93 -10.78 0.67
N GLN A 636 -23.20 -11.37 -0.29
CA GLN A 636 -23.21 -10.93 -1.69
C GLN A 636 -24.60 -11.11 -2.33
N GLN A 637 -25.30 -12.22 -2.04
CA GLN A 637 -26.66 -12.47 -2.49
C GLN A 637 -27.68 -11.43 -1.97
N GLN A 638 -27.39 -10.79 -0.83
CA GLN A 638 -28.16 -9.66 -0.30
C GLN A 638 -27.86 -8.33 -1.02
N GLY A 639 -27.02 -8.34 -2.05
CA GLY A 639 -26.60 -7.16 -2.80
C GLY A 639 -25.52 -6.32 -2.13
N LYS A 640 -24.81 -6.88 -1.15
CA LYS A 640 -23.67 -6.21 -0.50
C LYS A 640 -22.39 -6.42 -1.30
N THR A 641 -21.55 -5.40 -1.34
CA THR A 641 -20.15 -5.51 -1.81
C THR A 641 -19.29 -5.87 -0.60
N VAL A 642 -18.78 -7.09 -0.58
CA VAL A 642 -18.19 -7.72 0.61
C VAL A 642 -16.67 -7.73 0.51
N ALA A 643 -15.99 -7.22 1.55
CA ALA A 643 -14.59 -7.52 1.78
C ALA A 643 -14.44 -8.67 2.78
N MET A 644 -13.51 -9.57 2.56
CA MET A 644 -13.05 -10.56 3.54
C MET A 644 -11.64 -10.23 3.98
N VAL A 645 -11.41 -10.21 5.32
CA VAL A 645 -10.08 -10.01 5.91
C VAL A 645 -9.69 -11.25 6.72
N GLY A 646 -8.55 -11.84 6.40
CA GLY A 646 -8.06 -13.06 7.06
C GLY A 646 -6.55 -13.26 6.89
N ASP A 647 -5.98 -14.28 7.52
CA ASP A 647 -4.55 -14.62 7.45
C ASP A 647 -4.14 -15.42 6.19
N GLY A 648 -5.10 -15.90 5.43
CA GLY A 648 -4.95 -16.54 4.14
C GLY A 648 -4.76 -18.05 4.13
N ILE A 649 -4.38 -18.68 5.22
CA ILE A 649 -4.16 -20.15 5.23
C ILE A 649 -5.50 -20.88 5.25
N ASN A 650 -6.35 -20.54 6.19
CA ASN A 650 -7.67 -21.18 6.38
C ASN A 650 -8.79 -20.42 5.65
N ASP A 651 -8.52 -19.19 5.26
CA ASP A 651 -9.49 -18.24 4.69
C ASP A 651 -9.40 -18.10 3.17
N ALA A 652 -8.43 -18.77 2.52
CA ALA A 652 -8.16 -18.62 1.08
C ALA A 652 -9.43 -18.76 0.20
N PRO A 653 -10.34 -19.73 0.41
CA PRO A 653 -11.57 -19.80 -0.37
C PRO A 653 -12.50 -18.60 -0.14
N ALA A 654 -12.60 -18.10 1.10
CA ALA A 654 -13.44 -16.95 1.45
C ALA A 654 -12.85 -15.64 0.93
N LEU A 655 -11.51 -15.49 0.97
CA LEU A 655 -10.77 -14.37 0.39
C LEU A 655 -10.98 -14.30 -1.13
N ALA A 656 -10.83 -15.43 -1.82
CA ALA A 656 -11.04 -15.52 -3.26
C ALA A 656 -12.51 -15.32 -3.67
N ARG A 657 -13.47 -15.65 -2.80
CA ARG A 657 -14.91 -15.48 -3.05
C ARG A 657 -15.38 -14.04 -2.87
N ALA A 658 -14.79 -13.30 -1.94
CA ALA A 658 -15.18 -11.92 -1.65
C ALA A 658 -15.01 -11.01 -2.87
N ASP A 659 -15.74 -9.88 -2.91
CA ASP A 659 -15.53 -8.86 -3.93
C ASP A 659 -14.15 -8.22 -3.80
N VAL A 660 -13.60 -8.20 -2.58
CA VAL A 660 -12.19 -7.84 -2.29
C VAL A 660 -11.68 -8.71 -1.17
N GLY A 661 -10.74 -9.60 -1.45
CA GLY A 661 -9.99 -10.35 -0.45
C GLY A 661 -8.82 -9.51 0.08
N ILE A 662 -8.70 -9.38 1.39
CA ILE A 662 -7.63 -8.65 2.07
C ILE A 662 -6.88 -9.62 2.98
N ALA A 663 -5.65 -10.00 2.63
CA ALA A 663 -4.80 -10.83 3.47
C ALA A 663 -4.01 -9.96 4.45
N ILE A 664 -3.98 -10.40 5.71
CA ILE A 664 -3.24 -9.74 6.81
C ILE A 664 -1.97 -10.54 7.13
N GLY A 665 -0.83 -9.84 7.19
CA GLY A 665 0.47 -10.47 7.46
C GLY A 665 1.04 -11.20 6.24
N ALA A 666 2.11 -10.71 5.67
CA ALA A 666 2.74 -11.24 4.45
C ALA A 666 3.44 -12.60 4.63
N GLY A 667 3.00 -13.43 5.57
CA GLY A 667 3.73 -14.62 5.99
C GLY A 667 3.58 -15.86 5.09
N THR A 668 2.59 -15.93 4.21
CA THR A 668 2.35 -17.14 3.41
C THR A 668 2.13 -16.84 1.94
N ASP A 669 2.78 -17.61 1.08
CA ASP A 669 2.61 -17.51 -0.38
C ASP A 669 1.13 -17.71 -0.77
N VAL A 670 0.38 -18.54 0.00
CA VAL A 670 -1.07 -18.80 -0.20
C VAL A 670 -1.91 -17.54 0.04
N ALA A 671 -1.60 -16.76 1.07
CA ALA A 671 -2.30 -15.49 1.35
C ALA A 671 -2.06 -14.47 0.22
N ILE A 672 -0.80 -14.38 -0.22
CA ILE A 672 -0.43 -13.52 -1.35
C ILE A 672 -1.15 -13.95 -2.62
N GLU A 673 -1.34 -15.24 -2.88
CA GLU A 673 -1.98 -15.74 -4.10
C GLU A 673 -3.51 -15.53 -4.09
N SER A 674 -4.16 -15.70 -2.95
CA SER A 674 -5.63 -15.73 -2.84
C SER A 674 -6.29 -14.36 -2.67
N ALA A 675 -5.59 -13.37 -2.11
CA ALA A 675 -6.17 -12.05 -1.82
C ALA A 675 -5.93 -11.02 -2.93
N ASP A 676 -6.78 -10.00 -3.02
CA ASP A 676 -6.66 -8.85 -3.92
C ASP A 676 -5.78 -7.74 -3.33
N VAL A 677 -5.78 -7.63 -2.02
CA VAL A 677 -4.97 -6.68 -1.23
C VAL A 677 -4.19 -7.46 -0.18
N VAL A 678 -2.89 -7.21 -0.08
CA VAL A 678 -2.02 -7.84 0.91
C VAL A 678 -1.49 -6.75 1.84
N LEU A 679 -1.71 -6.92 3.13
CA LEU A 679 -1.20 -6.05 4.18
C LEU A 679 0.08 -6.66 4.74
N MET A 680 1.19 -5.92 4.61
CA MET A 680 2.51 -6.39 5.07
C MET A 680 2.59 -6.50 6.59
N LYS A 681 1.85 -5.62 7.28
CA LYS A 681 1.70 -5.66 8.74
C LYS A 681 0.52 -6.53 9.12
N SER A 682 0.62 -7.14 10.28
CA SER A 682 -0.50 -7.87 10.88
C SER A 682 -1.41 -6.93 11.67
N ASP A 683 -1.87 -5.82 11.05
CA ASP A 683 -2.68 -4.79 11.69
C ASP A 683 -3.97 -4.49 10.91
N LEU A 684 -5.12 -4.58 11.59
CA LEU A 684 -6.43 -4.29 10.99
C LEU A 684 -6.60 -2.81 10.58
N ALA A 685 -5.85 -1.89 11.18
CA ALA A 685 -5.85 -0.47 10.80
C ALA A 685 -5.34 -0.25 9.36
N ASP A 686 -4.51 -1.16 8.83
CA ASP A 686 -4.07 -1.11 7.44
C ASP A 686 -5.19 -1.47 6.46
N ALA A 687 -6.13 -2.35 6.84
CA ALA A 687 -7.33 -2.61 6.03
C ALA A 687 -8.20 -1.35 5.93
N VAL A 688 -8.38 -0.60 7.02
CA VAL A 688 -9.05 0.71 7.02
C VAL A 688 -8.32 1.69 6.10
N THR A 689 -7.00 1.73 6.19
CA THR A 689 -6.14 2.59 5.37
C THR A 689 -6.26 2.25 3.89
N ALA A 690 -6.29 0.95 3.53
CA ALA A 690 -6.48 0.46 2.17
C ALA A 690 -7.81 0.94 1.57
N ILE A 691 -8.91 0.80 2.31
CA ILE A 691 -10.24 1.26 1.88
C ILE A 691 -10.28 2.80 1.73
N ARG A 692 -9.68 3.54 2.67
CA ARG A 692 -9.59 5.02 2.59
C ARG A 692 -8.76 5.48 1.40
N LEU A 693 -7.64 4.80 1.13
CA LEU A 693 -6.79 5.06 -0.03
C LEU A 693 -7.57 4.82 -1.32
N SER A 694 -8.27 3.68 -1.43
CA SER A 694 -9.14 3.38 -2.56
C SER A 694 -10.18 4.48 -2.80
N LYS A 695 -10.92 4.89 -1.75
CA LYS A 695 -11.91 5.99 -1.84
C LYS A 695 -11.26 7.31 -2.31
N ALA A 696 -10.04 7.61 -1.85
CA ALA A 696 -9.31 8.82 -2.26
C ALA A 696 -8.87 8.75 -3.73
N VAL A 697 -8.39 7.60 -4.20
CA VAL A 697 -7.97 7.38 -5.60
C VAL A 697 -9.17 7.48 -6.54
N ILE A 698 -10.26 6.81 -6.22
CA ILE A 698 -11.48 6.85 -7.07
C ILE A 698 -12.10 8.26 -7.11
N ARG A 699 -12.09 8.99 -6.00
CA ARG A 699 -12.50 10.40 -6.00
C ARG A 699 -11.62 11.23 -6.93
N ASN A 700 -10.31 11.05 -6.85
CA ASN A 700 -9.35 11.75 -7.72
C ASN A 700 -9.57 11.41 -9.20
N ILE A 701 -9.83 10.13 -9.54
CA ILE A 701 -10.17 9.71 -10.90
C ILE A 701 -11.46 10.41 -11.38
N LYS A 702 -12.51 10.43 -10.56
CA LYS A 702 -13.77 11.10 -10.89
C LYS A 702 -13.58 12.60 -11.13
N GLU A 703 -12.80 13.28 -10.30
CA GLU A 703 -12.42 14.70 -10.47
C GLU A 703 -11.66 14.91 -11.80
N ASN A 704 -10.68 14.06 -12.10
CA ASN A 704 -9.92 14.14 -13.34
C ASN A 704 -10.79 13.93 -14.57
N LEU A 705 -11.68 12.93 -14.55
CA LEU A 705 -12.61 12.67 -15.66
C LEU A 705 -13.60 13.82 -15.83
N PHE A 706 -14.13 14.36 -14.73
CA PHE A 706 -15.02 15.53 -14.81
C PHE A 706 -14.37 16.69 -15.52
N TRP A 707 -13.17 17.08 -15.11
CA TRP A 707 -12.45 18.20 -15.75
C TRP A 707 -12.04 17.91 -17.19
N ALA A 708 -11.65 16.66 -17.49
CA ALA A 708 -11.30 16.25 -18.86
C ALA A 708 -12.48 16.33 -19.83
N PHE A 709 -13.70 16.12 -19.37
CA PHE A 709 -14.90 16.29 -20.20
C PHE A 709 -15.43 17.71 -20.21
N PHE A 710 -15.43 18.38 -19.06
CA PHE A 710 -16.04 19.69 -18.89
C PHE A 710 -15.49 20.73 -19.86
N TYR A 711 -14.16 20.84 -19.97
CA TYR A 711 -13.59 21.83 -20.86
C TYR A 711 -13.87 21.54 -22.34
N ASN A 712 -13.97 20.27 -22.75
CA ASN A 712 -14.38 19.89 -24.10
C ASN A 712 -15.87 20.21 -24.36
N THR A 713 -16.73 19.92 -23.41
CA THR A 713 -18.17 20.19 -23.52
C THR A 713 -18.46 21.68 -23.67
N VAL A 714 -17.69 22.53 -22.98
CA VAL A 714 -17.80 23.99 -23.13
C VAL A 714 -17.04 24.50 -24.35
N GLY A 715 -15.85 23.98 -24.60
CA GLY A 715 -14.95 24.47 -25.64
C GLY A 715 -15.40 24.16 -27.04
N ILE A 716 -16.00 22.98 -27.30
CA ILE A 716 -16.46 22.59 -28.65
C ILE A 716 -17.54 23.52 -29.18
N PRO A 717 -18.63 23.85 -28.46
CA PRO A 717 -19.62 24.83 -28.92
C PRO A 717 -19.04 26.22 -29.15
N VAL A 718 -18.13 26.66 -28.27
CA VAL A 718 -17.44 27.97 -28.45
C VAL A 718 -16.58 27.96 -29.70
N ALA A 719 -15.81 26.89 -29.94
CA ALA A 719 -15.00 26.70 -31.12
C ALA A 719 -15.85 26.59 -32.40
N ALA A 720 -17.03 25.95 -32.30
CA ALA A 720 -18.00 25.88 -33.42
C ALA A 720 -18.66 27.20 -33.75
N GLY A 721 -18.39 28.29 -33.02
CA GLY A 721 -18.84 29.64 -33.32
C GLY A 721 -20.09 30.09 -32.54
N LEU A 722 -20.43 29.41 -31.43
CA LEU A 722 -21.60 29.77 -30.59
C LEU A 722 -21.54 31.22 -30.10
N LEU A 723 -20.35 31.73 -29.75
CA LEU A 723 -20.14 33.12 -29.31
C LEU A 723 -19.98 34.12 -30.48
N TYR A 724 -19.86 33.67 -31.70
CA TYR A 724 -19.77 34.54 -32.85
C TYR A 724 -21.07 35.27 -33.15
N LEU A 725 -22.23 34.58 -33.01
CA LEU A 725 -23.55 35.16 -33.24
C LEU A 725 -23.85 36.36 -32.32
N PRO A 726 -23.70 36.27 -30.98
CA PRO A 726 -23.99 37.38 -30.09
C PRO A 726 -22.87 38.41 -29.91
N PHE A 727 -21.59 37.99 -30.05
CA PHE A 727 -20.47 38.81 -29.61
C PHE A 727 -19.39 39.02 -30.72
N HIS A 728 -19.53 38.43 -31.89
CA HIS A 728 -18.53 38.35 -32.95
C HIS A 728 -17.17 37.79 -32.50
N LEU A 729 -17.17 36.95 -31.41
CA LEU A 729 -15.99 36.33 -30.87
C LEU A 729 -15.75 34.96 -31.50
N ARG A 730 -14.62 34.75 -32.14
CA ARG A 730 -14.14 33.46 -32.62
C ARG A 730 -13.02 32.93 -31.74
N LEU A 731 -13.04 31.65 -31.48
CA LEU A 731 -11.95 30.98 -30.78
C LEU A 731 -10.79 30.76 -31.76
N ASN A 732 -9.64 31.35 -31.45
CA ASN A 732 -8.43 31.12 -32.22
C ASN A 732 -7.93 29.69 -31.94
N PRO A 733 -7.57 28.89 -32.97
CA PRO A 733 -7.00 27.55 -32.83
C PRO A 733 -5.81 27.46 -31.85
N MET A 734 -4.98 28.51 -31.76
CA MET A 734 -3.85 28.59 -30.83
C MET A 734 -4.28 28.57 -29.37
N ILE A 735 -5.38 29.25 -29.01
CA ILE A 735 -5.94 29.25 -27.66
C ILE A 735 -6.47 27.86 -27.33
N GLY A 736 -7.10 27.17 -28.28
CA GLY A 736 -7.53 25.78 -28.14
C GLY A 736 -6.39 24.83 -27.86
N ALA A 737 -5.29 24.94 -28.57
CA ALA A 737 -4.06 24.15 -28.38
C ALA A 737 -3.42 24.40 -27.01
N ALA A 738 -3.38 25.66 -26.56
CA ALA A 738 -2.87 26.01 -25.22
C ALA A 738 -3.75 25.43 -24.09
N ALA A 739 -5.07 25.57 -24.19
CA ALA A 739 -6.03 25.04 -23.23
C ALA A 739 -5.92 23.52 -23.12
N MET A 740 -5.81 22.81 -24.24
CA MET A 740 -5.61 21.38 -24.32
C MET A 740 -4.32 20.93 -23.59
N SER A 741 -3.20 21.62 -23.85
CA SER A 741 -1.92 21.30 -23.21
C SER A 741 -1.97 21.48 -21.70
N LEU A 742 -2.61 22.57 -21.24
CA LEU A 742 -2.79 22.87 -19.81
C LEU A 742 -3.69 21.84 -19.11
N SER A 743 -4.75 21.37 -19.77
CA SER A 743 -5.66 20.36 -19.23
C SER A 743 -4.93 19.06 -18.83
N SER A 744 -4.05 18.55 -19.68
CA SER A 744 -3.25 17.35 -19.38
C SER A 744 -2.34 17.55 -18.15
N VAL A 745 -1.74 18.73 -18.01
CA VAL A 745 -0.90 19.09 -16.86
C VAL A 745 -1.75 19.15 -15.58
N CYS A 746 -2.94 19.74 -15.63
CA CYS A 746 -3.85 19.83 -14.48
C CYS A 746 -4.26 18.44 -13.97
N VAL A 747 -4.61 17.49 -14.84
CA VAL A 747 -4.96 16.12 -14.49
C VAL A 747 -3.81 15.43 -13.77
N VAL A 748 -2.58 15.52 -14.30
CA VAL A 748 -1.41 14.90 -13.65
C VAL A 748 -1.11 15.55 -12.30
N MET A 749 -1.19 16.88 -12.19
CA MET A 749 -0.98 17.60 -10.93
C MET A 749 -2.03 17.19 -9.88
N ASN A 750 -3.29 17.02 -10.29
CA ASN A 750 -4.33 16.55 -9.38
C ASN A 750 -4.04 15.12 -8.90
N ALA A 751 -3.63 14.21 -9.79
CA ALA A 751 -3.24 12.85 -9.41
C ALA A 751 -2.04 12.83 -8.43
N LEU A 752 -1.05 13.71 -8.62
CA LEU A 752 0.09 13.83 -7.72
C LEU A 752 -0.29 14.31 -6.30
N ARG A 753 -1.50 14.91 -6.09
CA ARG A 753 -2.00 15.23 -4.75
C ARG A 753 -2.15 13.99 -3.87
N LEU A 754 -2.36 12.81 -4.49
CA LEU A 754 -2.42 11.53 -3.77
C LEU A 754 -1.12 11.19 -3.03
N LYS A 755 0.03 11.71 -3.44
CA LYS A 755 1.30 11.59 -2.68
C LYS A 755 1.21 12.17 -1.26
N ARG A 756 0.26 13.09 -1.01
CA ARG A 756 0.00 13.71 0.30
C ARG A 756 -0.99 12.90 1.16
N PHE A 757 -1.45 11.75 0.66
CA PHE A 757 -2.32 10.88 1.44
C PHE A 757 -1.60 10.43 2.72
N LYS A 758 -2.29 10.52 3.85
CA LYS A 758 -1.80 10.09 5.16
C LYS A 758 -2.51 8.81 5.58
N ALA A 759 -1.74 7.85 6.06
CA ALA A 759 -2.26 6.63 6.66
C ALA A 759 -3.12 6.93 7.91
N HIS A 760 -3.75 5.91 8.46
CA HIS A 760 -4.63 6.04 9.61
C HIS A 760 -3.91 6.65 10.82
N PRO A 761 -4.55 7.54 11.63
CA PRO A 761 -3.92 8.17 12.80
C PRO A 761 -3.43 7.19 13.88
N ALA A 762 -3.97 5.97 13.94
CA ALA A 762 -3.50 4.93 14.86
C ALA A 762 -2.01 4.60 14.66
N HIS A 763 -1.50 4.66 13.42
CA HIS A 763 -0.07 4.53 13.15
C HIS A 763 0.73 5.77 13.57
N ALA A 764 0.17 6.96 13.45
CA ALA A 764 0.84 8.20 13.85
C ALA A 764 1.01 8.32 15.38
N ALA A 765 0.13 7.70 16.15
CA ALA A 765 0.25 7.65 17.63
C ALA A 765 1.37 6.69 18.07
N ALA A 766 1.57 5.58 17.35
CA ALA A 766 2.68 4.65 17.59
C ALA A 766 4.04 5.27 17.19
N GLU A 767 4.09 6.06 16.12
CA GLU A 767 5.31 6.76 15.66
C GLU A 767 5.71 7.93 16.59
N GLN A 768 4.79 8.52 17.36
CA GLN A 768 5.06 9.68 18.23
C GLN A 768 5.47 9.31 19.65
N GLY A 769 5.87 8.07 19.91
CA GLY A 769 6.38 7.66 21.23
C GLY A 769 5.30 7.64 22.33
N ALA A 770 4.04 7.47 21.96
CA ALA A 770 3.07 6.94 22.92
C ALA A 770 3.64 5.63 23.47
N PRO A 771 3.62 5.39 24.78
CA PRO A 771 4.26 4.22 25.34
C PRO A 771 3.83 3.00 24.55
N LEU A 772 4.83 2.27 24.03
CA LEU A 772 4.67 0.96 23.39
C LEU A 772 3.51 0.26 24.06
N SER A 773 2.64 -0.33 23.25
CA SER A 773 1.46 -1.12 23.64
C SER A 773 1.60 -1.64 25.06
N PRO A 774 0.62 -1.49 25.94
CA PRO A 774 0.78 -2.06 27.27
C PRO A 774 1.28 -3.48 27.03
N MET A 775 2.47 -3.80 27.56
CA MET A 775 2.96 -5.17 27.67
C MET A 775 1.71 -6.01 27.95
N PRO A 776 1.52 -7.16 27.27
CA PRO A 776 0.31 -7.96 27.48
C PRO A 776 0.01 -7.95 28.95
N ALA A 777 -1.17 -7.44 29.28
CA ALA A 777 -1.50 -7.02 30.65
C ALA A 777 -0.99 -8.09 31.59
N GLN A 778 -0.21 -7.70 32.61
CA GLN A 778 0.26 -8.68 33.58
C GLN A 778 -0.95 -9.51 33.98
N PRO A 779 -0.88 -10.85 34.01
CA PRO A 779 -2.01 -11.69 34.33
C PRO A 779 -2.69 -11.16 35.58
N ARG A 780 -4.02 -11.02 35.54
CA ARG A 780 -4.77 -10.56 36.73
C ARG A 780 -4.46 -11.48 37.88
N ALA A 781 -3.99 -10.91 38.96
CA ALA A 781 -3.72 -11.59 40.20
C ALA A 781 -4.95 -11.45 41.10
N GLU A 782 -5.64 -12.55 41.32
CA GLU A 782 -6.77 -12.60 42.23
C GLU A 782 -6.76 -13.97 42.93
N ARG A 783 -6.81 -13.97 44.26
CA ARG A 783 -6.80 -15.23 45.04
C ARG A 783 -8.23 -15.72 45.22
N ILE A 784 -8.45 -17.03 45.03
CA ILE A 784 -9.73 -17.68 45.35
C ILE A 784 -9.68 -18.11 46.81
N GLU A 785 -10.45 -17.45 47.67
CA GLU A 785 -10.62 -17.83 49.07
C GLU A 785 -11.68 -18.95 49.16
N LEU A 786 -11.33 -20.08 49.81
CA LEU A 786 -12.28 -21.11 50.14
C LEU A 786 -12.97 -20.74 51.46
N PRO A 787 -14.30 -20.94 51.61
CA PRO A 787 -14.97 -20.76 52.90
C PRO A 787 -14.34 -21.66 53.96
N GLN A 788 -13.87 -21.07 55.05
CA GLN A 788 -13.33 -21.85 56.19
C GLN A 788 -14.46 -22.68 56.80
N ASN A 789 -14.29 -24.00 56.79
CA ASN A 789 -15.14 -24.90 57.59
C ASN A 789 -14.88 -24.60 59.08
N GLU A 790 -15.82 -23.92 59.73
CA GLU A 790 -15.84 -23.83 61.17
C GLU A 790 -16.15 -25.20 61.70
N ASN A 791 -15.12 -25.98 62.06
CA ASN A 791 -15.02 -26.99 63.07
C ASN A 791 -13.79 -27.85 62.80
N ILE A 792 -12.71 -27.57 63.53
CA ILE A 792 -11.79 -28.57 64.17
C ILE A 792 -10.80 -27.76 65.04
N ASN A 793 -10.96 -28.00 66.39
CA ASN A 793 -9.96 -27.82 67.44
C ASN A 793 -9.13 -26.55 67.57
N LYS A 794 -9.52 -25.68 68.46
CA LYS A 794 -8.62 -24.87 69.29
C LYS A 794 -7.56 -25.76 69.91
N ASN A 795 -6.31 -25.60 69.49
CA ASN A 795 -5.14 -25.69 70.41
C ASN A 795 -3.96 -24.97 69.71
N ASP A 796 -3.57 -23.89 70.36
CA ASP A 796 -2.25 -23.26 70.47
C ASP A 796 -1.38 -23.11 69.19
N ARG A 797 -1.52 -21.99 68.56
CA ARG A 797 -0.37 -21.15 68.08
C ARG A 797 -0.76 -19.68 68.22
N GLU A 798 -0.13 -19.01 69.19
CA GLU A 798 -0.17 -17.55 69.35
C GLU A 798 0.22 -16.89 68.00
N GLU A 799 -0.71 -16.17 67.41
CA GLU A 799 -0.43 -15.26 66.30
C GLU A 799 0.38 -14.07 66.86
N LYS A 800 1.67 -14.01 66.54
CA LYS A 800 2.48 -12.81 66.76
C LYS A 800 1.93 -11.66 65.89
N GLN A 801 1.37 -10.68 66.52
CA GLN A 801 0.94 -9.43 65.87
C GLN A 801 2.17 -8.68 65.32
N MET A 802 2.30 -8.56 64.01
CA MET A 802 3.35 -7.73 63.40
C MET A 802 2.85 -6.30 63.24
N LYS A 803 3.63 -5.33 63.72
CA LYS A 803 3.37 -3.86 63.53
C LYS A 803 4.19 -3.31 62.39
N THR A 804 3.65 -2.34 61.66
CA THR A 804 4.39 -1.61 60.61
C THR A 804 4.76 -0.22 61.15
N ILE A 805 6.02 0.14 61.06
CA ILE A 805 6.58 1.43 61.48
C ILE A 805 7.28 2.05 60.27
N THR A 806 6.96 3.30 59.98
CA THR A 806 7.56 4.02 58.86
C THR A 806 8.52 5.09 59.40
N LEU A 807 9.76 5.07 58.92
CA LEU A 807 10.79 6.06 59.22
C LEU A 807 11.03 6.99 58.06
N ILE A 808 11.01 8.32 58.28
CA ILE A 808 11.44 9.29 57.29
C ILE A 808 12.93 9.64 57.56
N ILE A 809 13.76 9.45 56.55
CA ILE A 809 15.23 9.47 56.74
C ILE A 809 15.85 10.57 55.87
N GLU A 810 16.61 11.46 56.47
CA GLU A 810 17.40 12.47 55.77
C GLU A 810 18.86 12.06 55.62
N GLY A 811 19.51 12.49 54.52
CA GLY A 811 20.90 12.18 54.22
C GLY A 811 21.11 11.07 53.21
N MET A 812 20.07 10.36 52.75
CA MET A 812 20.17 9.38 51.67
C MET A 812 20.24 10.08 50.29
N MET A 813 21.41 10.06 49.61
CA MET A 813 21.60 10.75 48.33
C MET A 813 21.83 9.79 47.14
N CYS A 814 22.12 8.51 47.39
CA CYS A 814 22.45 7.55 46.33
C CYS A 814 22.07 6.12 46.73
N GLN A 815 22.14 5.19 45.74
CA GLN A 815 21.77 3.78 45.93
C GLN A 815 22.63 3.07 46.99
N ASN A 816 23.90 3.51 47.18
CA ASN A 816 24.74 2.96 48.25
C ASN A 816 24.24 3.39 49.63
N CYS A 817 23.72 4.64 49.76
CA CYS A 817 23.14 5.13 51.02
C CYS A 817 21.87 4.31 51.37
N ARG A 818 21.02 4.06 50.40
CA ARG A 818 19.84 3.20 50.55
C ARG A 818 20.24 1.81 51.04
N SER A 819 21.26 1.20 50.38
CA SER A 819 21.75 -0.16 50.73
C SER A 819 22.35 -0.22 52.16
N HIS A 820 22.97 0.85 52.64
CA HIS A 820 23.49 0.93 54.02
C HIS A 820 22.33 0.95 55.03
N VAL A 821 21.35 1.78 54.81
CA VAL A 821 20.15 1.86 55.69
C VAL A 821 19.38 0.55 55.67
N ASP A 822 19.21 -0.04 54.48
CA ASP A 822 18.51 -1.31 54.28
C ASP A 822 19.24 -2.46 55.05
N LYS A 823 20.55 -2.51 55.00
CA LYS A 823 21.36 -3.49 55.78
C LYS A 823 21.31 -3.27 57.28
N ALA A 824 21.31 -2.01 57.71
CA ALA A 824 21.27 -1.68 59.13
C ALA A 824 19.92 -2.09 59.74
N LEU A 825 18.79 -1.84 59.07
CA LEU A 825 17.45 -2.18 59.54
C LEU A 825 17.18 -3.67 59.44
N ASN A 826 17.52 -4.31 58.33
CA ASN A 826 17.29 -5.77 58.12
C ASN A 826 18.33 -6.64 58.86
N GLY A 827 19.37 -6.05 59.46
CA GLY A 827 20.32 -6.70 60.36
C GLY A 827 19.78 -6.94 61.80
N ILE A 828 18.63 -6.38 62.14
CA ILE A 828 17.99 -6.56 63.47
C ILE A 828 17.02 -7.74 63.40
N SER A 829 17.18 -8.68 64.33
CA SER A 829 16.32 -9.88 64.38
C SER A 829 14.86 -9.47 64.62
N GLY A 830 13.95 -9.99 63.79
CA GLY A 830 12.48 -9.74 63.86
C GLY A 830 12.01 -8.50 63.08
N ILE A 831 12.84 -7.97 62.16
CA ILE A 831 12.50 -6.81 61.31
C ILE A 831 12.61 -7.20 59.86
N ALA A 832 11.64 -6.79 59.03
CA ALA A 832 11.73 -6.74 57.60
C ALA A 832 11.52 -5.29 57.14
N ALA A 833 12.58 -4.66 56.67
CA ALA A 833 12.56 -3.25 56.22
C ALA A 833 12.63 -3.16 54.69
N ASN A 834 11.84 -2.24 54.14
CA ASN A 834 11.90 -1.82 52.75
C ASN A 834 12.24 -0.32 52.67
N VAL A 835 13.40 0.02 52.12
CA VAL A 835 13.93 1.40 52.05
C VAL A 835 13.75 1.97 50.66
N SER A 836 13.04 3.11 50.55
CA SER A 836 12.85 3.88 49.33
C SER A 836 13.78 5.11 49.33
N LEU A 837 14.61 5.24 48.31
CA LEU A 837 15.50 6.41 48.09
C LEU A 837 14.68 7.62 47.58
N GLU A 838 13.68 7.39 46.73
CA GLU A 838 12.85 8.44 46.10
C GLU A 838 11.98 9.14 47.14
N GLU A 839 11.36 8.34 47.99
CA GLU A 839 10.47 8.84 49.07
C GLU A 839 11.20 9.17 50.36
N LYS A 840 12.52 8.93 50.39
CA LYS A 840 13.39 9.13 51.60
C LYS A 840 12.81 8.47 52.84
N LYS A 841 12.20 7.28 52.73
CA LYS A 841 11.57 6.57 53.83
C LYS A 841 11.95 5.09 53.89
N ALA A 842 11.87 4.50 55.09
CA ALA A 842 11.92 3.07 55.32
C ALA A 842 10.64 2.59 55.96
N VAL A 843 10.02 1.57 55.40
CA VAL A 843 8.84 0.88 55.95
C VAL A 843 9.30 -0.43 56.58
N CYS A 844 9.18 -0.53 57.89
CA CYS A 844 9.65 -1.65 58.70
C CYS A 844 8.48 -2.44 59.26
N THR A 845 8.39 -3.73 58.96
CA THR A 845 7.48 -4.66 59.60
C THR A 845 8.21 -5.33 60.76
N VAL A 846 7.71 -5.15 61.98
CA VAL A 846 8.40 -5.52 63.20
C VAL A 846 7.60 -6.50 64.03
N GLU A 847 8.26 -7.46 64.68
CA GLU A 847 7.65 -8.37 65.67
C GLU A 847 7.42 -7.63 67.02
N ASP A 848 6.42 -8.08 67.79
CA ASP A 848 6.16 -7.53 69.14
C ASP A 848 7.40 -7.63 70.03
N GLY A 849 7.89 -6.44 70.46
CA GLY A 849 9.09 -6.29 71.30
C GLY A 849 10.16 -5.37 70.70
N VAL A 850 10.07 -5.04 69.40
CA VAL A 850 11.00 -4.06 68.78
C VAL A 850 10.42 -2.64 68.89
N SER A 851 11.14 -1.74 69.59
CA SER A 851 10.68 -0.35 69.74
C SER A 851 11.11 0.52 68.53
N ALA A 852 10.32 1.60 68.31
CA ALA A 852 10.64 2.63 67.29
C ALA A 852 12.01 3.27 67.53
N ASP A 853 12.44 3.39 68.80
CA ASP A 853 13.72 3.94 69.18
C ASP A 853 14.89 3.03 68.74
N THR A 854 14.69 1.68 68.72
CA THR A 854 15.68 0.74 68.21
C THR A 854 15.89 0.88 66.72
N LEU A 855 14.84 1.09 65.95
CA LEU A 855 14.92 1.35 64.51
C LEU A 855 15.62 2.67 64.21
N LYS A 856 15.27 3.72 64.97
CA LYS A 856 15.87 5.03 64.83
C LYS A 856 17.38 4.99 65.13
N ALA A 857 17.80 4.35 66.25
CA ALA A 857 19.21 4.20 66.61
C ALA A 857 20.02 3.46 65.51
N ALA A 858 19.45 2.41 64.89
CA ALA A 858 20.13 1.69 63.83
C ALA A 858 20.37 2.51 62.56
N VAL A 859 19.45 3.41 62.22
CA VAL A 859 19.57 4.33 61.08
C VAL A 859 20.60 5.44 61.42
N GLU A 860 20.58 5.95 62.63
CA GLU A 860 21.50 6.97 63.11
C GLU A 860 22.93 6.42 63.28
N ASP A 861 23.11 5.22 63.73
CA ASP A 861 24.41 4.50 63.78
C ASP A 861 24.95 4.24 62.36
N ALA A 862 24.08 4.06 61.35
CA ALA A 862 24.47 3.96 59.95
C ALA A 862 24.85 5.31 59.32
N GLY A 863 24.78 6.43 60.09
CA GLY A 863 25.22 7.76 59.68
C GLY A 863 24.14 8.61 59.01
N TYR A 864 22.85 8.28 59.20
CA TYR A 864 21.70 9.00 58.61
C TYR A 864 20.79 9.55 59.72
N THR A 865 20.05 10.59 59.43
CA THR A 865 19.16 11.24 60.41
C THR A 865 17.68 10.84 60.21
N VAL A 866 16.99 10.37 61.24
CA VAL A 866 15.58 10.09 61.21
C VAL A 866 14.80 11.35 61.61
N ILE A 867 13.97 11.89 60.70
CA ILE A 867 13.18 13.09 60.89
C ILE A 867 11.91 12.79 61.66
N SER A 868 11.20 11.73 61.25
CA SER A 868 9.95 11.33 61.94
C SER A 868 9.78 9.81 61.89
N VAL A 869 9.00 9.30 62.84
CA VAL A 869 8.60 7.92 62.95
C VAL A 869 7.07 7.86 63.01
N GLU A 870 6.44 7.16 62.11
CA GLU A 870 4.99 7.01 61.92
C GLU A 870 4.54 5.58 62.07
#